data_0b2d3d0121b96ff95e9734f5017a92f9
#
_entry.id   0b2d3d0121b96ff95e9734f5017a92f9
#
_cell.length_a   1.000
_cell.length_b   1.000
_cell.length_c   1.000
_cell.angle_alpha   90.00
_cell.angle_beta   90.00
_cell.angle_gamma   90.00
#
_symmetry.space_group_name_H-M   'P 1'
#
loop_
_entity.id
_entity.type
_entity.pdbx_description
1 polymer ?
#
loop_
_entity_poly.entity_id
_entity_poly.type
_entity_poly.pdbx_seq_one_letter_code
_entity_poly.pdbx_strand_id
1 'polypeptide(L)'
;MATRASSGGSGRKKPATRRSAAKKKHMPDGPIAYVVTLFGQFLLVLWKLIAHTVGGTARAVGRSARDLDPDLRRDGMGLILLALGILVAAAVWWQSDGPLLEATRMVVAGGFGTFSPILPLLFLPIAVKLMRTPGTAKEGDGGRLFIGVTAIMLGLLGLIHIFHGIPQPADGMEGLHDAGGLIGFIASGPLSAVVTPWLTGLLLALILVFGILVVTATPIRRIPDRLQILFSALMERDPGPDAGIGLLGAEVGKEKKPTKPRKRKPKAQQSETVAGANERPYDTSVVAAEAEAGAIAPELTDEEEAAQSEKKRARAKAKTPVPDPTPAPATTEQLSIPSRVVEGDYELPITTMLKPGSPPKQRTRANDDVVDALSGVMEQFKIDAEVTGFTRGPTVTRYEIELGPAVKVEKVTALTKNISLAVKSAEVRIQSPIPGKSAIGVEIPNTDKDIVSLGDVLRSPVATSDDHPMLVGLGKDVEGSNVVANLAKMPHVLVAGATGAGKSTCINGLITSLMMRATPDEVRMILVDPKRVELTMYEGIPHLITPIITNPKKAAEALQWVVGEMDRRYDDLAASGYRHVDDFNAAVRAGELKAPLGSEREYEPYPYLLVIVDELADLMMVAPRDVEDAVVRITQLARAAGIHLVLATQRPSVDVVTGLIKANVPSRLAFATSSLSDSRVILDQPGAEKLVGKGDSLFLPMGAGKPIRLQNAWVSEKEIRSIVDHCKKQAEPRYREDVAVEGTKKKEIDEDIGDDMDLLLQAVELVVTTQFGSTSMLQRKLRVGFAKAGRLMDLMESRDVVGPSEGSKARDVLVQADDLPSVLADIRGG
;
A
#
# COMPACT_ATOMS: atom_id res chain seq x y z
N MET A 1 38.33 -45.60 -37.40
CA MET A 1 39.64 -44.92 -37.40
C MET A 1 39.43 -43.66 -36.58
N ALA A 2 39.74 -43.66 -35.26
CA ALA A 2 41.02 -43.34 -34.64
C ALA A 2 41.42 -41.89 -35.05
N THR A 3 41.64 -40.89 -34.21
CA THR A 3 42.29 -40.83 -32.91
C THR A 3 42.18 -39.40 -32.33
N ARG A 4 42.14 -39.35 -30.97
CA ARG A 4 42.83 -38.42 -30.02
C ARG A 4 42.75 -36.89 -30.25
N ALA A 5 42.07 -36.14 -29.39
CA ALA A 5 42.53 -35.61 -28.03
C ALA A 5 43.71 -34.63 -28.09
N SER A 6 43.46 -33.41 -27.68
CA SER A 6 44.39 -32.67 -26.82
C SER A 6 43.68 -31.53 -26.08
N SER A 7 43.93 -31.53 -24.81
CA SER A 7 43.56 -30.57 -23.76
C SER A 7 44.26 -29.21 -23.89
N GLY A 8 43.56 -28.16 -23.63
CA GLY A 8 44.12 -26.81 -23.43
C GLY A 8 43.39 -26.07 -22.36
N GLY A 9 43.91 -26.17 -21.12
CA GLY A 9 43.41 -25.39 -19.99
C GLY A 9 43.80 -23.92 -20.09
N SER A 10 42.86 -23.02 -20.00
CA SER A 10 43.14 -21.61 -19.75
C SER A 10 42.89 -21.28 -18.28
N GLY A 11 43.99 -21.06 -17.59
CA GLY A 11 44.01 -20.64 -16.19
C GLY A 11 43.42 -19.25 -15.99
N ARG A 12 42.38 -19.17 -15.18
CA ARG A 12 41.92 -17.91 -14.59
C ARG A 12 42.91 -17.37 -13.58
N LYS A 13 43.60 -16.28 -13.90
CA LYS A 13 44.43 -15.50 -12.95
C LYS A 13 43.51 -14.83 -11.94
N LYS A 14 43.69 -15.14 -10.66
CA LYS A 14 43.16 -14.40 -9.52
C LYS A 14 43.90 -13.06 -9.41
N PRO A 15 43.21 -11.94 -9.06
CA PRO A 15 43.88 -10.67 -8.81
C PRO A 15 44.68 -10.75 -7.49
N ALA A 16 45.91 -10.22 -7.55
CA ALA A 16 46.84 -10.18 -6.44
C ALA A 16 46.34 -9.29 -5.31
N THR A 17 46.23 -9.85 -4.12
CA THR A 17 45.99 -9.10 -2.88
C THR A 17 47.23 -8.24 -2.56
N ARG A 18 47.07 -6.92 -2.53
CA ARG A 18 48.04 -5.96 -2.02
C ARG A 18 48.34 -6.28 -0.56
N ARG A 19 49.54 -6.72 -0.27
CA ARG A 19 50.10 -6.85 1.09
C ARG A 19 50.17 -5.45 1.70
N SER A 20 49.31 -5.17 2.69
CA SER A 20 49.43 -4.08 3.62
C SER A 20 50.71 -4.25 4.45
N ALA A 21 51.54 -3.23 4.48
CA ALA A 21 52.77 -3.17 5.27
C ALA A 21 52.45 -3.35 6.76
N ALA A 22 53.05 -4.35 7.39
CA ALA A 22 52.91 -4.62 8.80
C ALA A 22 53.58 -3.47 9.60
N LYS A 23 52.74 -2.69 10.32
CA LYS A 23 53.23 -1.80 11.38
C LYS A 23 53.91 -2.65 12.45
N LYS A 24 55.23 -2.46 12.66
CA LYS A 24 55.98 -3.01 13.78
C LYS A 24 55.28 -2.58 15.09
N LYS A 25 54.72 -3.55 15.82
CA LYS A 25 54.27 -3.37 17.20
C LYS A 25 55.49 -3.18 18.08
N HIS A 26 55.58 -2.06 18.77
CA HIS A 26 56.49 -1.86 19.89
C HIS A 26 56.18 -2.90 20.96
N MET A 27 57.12 -3.77 21.31
CA MET A 27 57.04 -4.68 22.44
C MET A 27 57.29 -3.86 23.71
N PRO A 28 56.51 -4.05 24.78
CA PRO A 28 56.79 -3.42 26.06
C PRO A 28 57.96 -4.16 26.72
N ASP A 29 58.95 -3.41 27.13
CA ASP A 29 60.14 -3.94 27.82
C ASP A 29 59.82 -4.33 29.27
N GLY A 30 59.84 -5.66 29.55
CA GLY A 30 59.75 -6.20 30.89
C GLY A 30 58.98 -7.52 30.98
N PRO A 31 59.49 -8.55 31.74
CA PRO A 31 58.84 -9.86 31.83
C PRO A 31 57.42 -9.82 32.38
N ILE A 32 57.08 -8.88 33.24
CA ILE A 32 55.73 -8.71 33.80
C ILE A 32 54.76 -8.18 32.76
N ALA A 33 55.19 -7.23 31.92
CA ALA A 33 54.33 -6.67 30.84
C ALA A 33 54.02 -7.70 29.74
N TYR A 34 54.93 -8.66 29.51
CA TYR A 34 54.73 -9.76 28.59
C TYR A 34 53.65 -10.75 29.09
N VAL A 35 53.71 -11.10 30.41
CA VAL A 35 52.71 -11.98 31.02
C VAL A 35 51.30 -11.33 31.03
N VAL A 36 51.21 -10.05 31.32
CA VAL A 36 49.93 -9.31 31.30
C VAL A 36 49.35 -9.22 29.90
N THR A 37 50.17 -9.02 28.87
CA THR A 37 49.72 -8.99 27.46
C THR A 37 49.30 -10.37 26.98
N LEU A 38 50.00 -11.45 27.37
CA LEU A 38 49.67 -12.84 27.06
C LEU A 38 48.35 -13.24 27.74
N PHE A 39 48.16 -12.86 29.00
CA PHE A 39 46.92 -13.10 29.76
C PHE A 39 45.75 -12.31 29.18
N GLY A 40 45.96 -11.06 28.79
CA GLY A 40 44.93 -10.26 28.07
C GLY A 40 44.54 -10.83 26.70
N GLN A 41 45.54 -11.38 25.97
CA GLN A 41 45.23 -12.06 24.68
C GLN A 41 44.51 -13.39 24.91
N PHE A 42 44.86 -14.15 25.94
CA PHE A 42 44.15 -15.36 26.32
C PHE A 42 42.68 -15.09 26.68
N LEU A 43 42.43 -14.07 27.52
CA LEU A 43 41.08 -13.65 27.87
C LEU A 43 40.27 -13.18 26.63
N LEU A 44 40.90 -12.47 25.70
CA LEU A 44 40.27 -12.07 24.45
C LEU A 44 39.93 -13.25 23.52
N VAL A 45 40.81 -14.25 23.47
CA VAL A 45 40.53 -15.47 22.69
C VAL A 45 39.43 -16.29 23.35
N LEU A 46 39.45 -16.45 24.67
CA LEU A 46 38.42 -17.13 25.44
C LEU A 46 37.07 -16.43 25.29
N TRP A 47 37.03 -15.09 25.37
CA TRP A 47 35.82 -14.28 25.12
C TRP A 47 35.29 -14.45 23.69
N LYS A 48 36.18 -14.42 22.68
CA LYS A 48 35.78 -14.65 21.29
C LYS A 48 35.25 -16.07 21.06
N LEU A 49 35.80 -17.06 21.72
CA LEU A 49 35.34 -18.44 21.67
C LEU A 49 33.93 -18.57 22.26
N ILE A 50 33.70 -18.01 23.45
CA ILE A 50 32.39 -18.00 24.12
C ILE A 50 31.38 -17.20 23.29
N ALA A 51 31.75 -16.03 22.82
CA ALA A 51 30.85 -15.20 21.98
C ALA A 51 30.52 -15.88 20.65
N HIS A 52 31.44 -16.66 20.07
CA HIS A 52 31.19 -17.35 18.81
C HIS A 52 30.28 -18.57 18.98
N THR A 53 30.48 -19.36 20.05
CA THR A 53 29.66 -20.54 20.38
C THR A 53 28.25 -20.13 20.81
N VAL A 54 28.12 -19.20 21.76
CA VAL A 54 26.83 -18.68 22.21
C VAL A 54 26.08 -17.93 21.09
N GLY A 55 26.78 -17.07 20.34
CA GLY A 55 26.21 -16.39 19.20
C GLY A 55 25.88 -17.32 18.01
N GLY A 56 26.61 -18.43 17.86
CA GLY A 56 26.35 -19.47 16.86
C GLY A 56 25.07 -20.25 17.17
N THR A 57 24.94 -20.71 18.40
CA THR A 57 23.75 -21.43 18.88
C THR A 57 22.52 -20.53 18.89
N ALA A 58 22.61 -19.27 19.35
CA ALA A 58 21.52 -18.33 19.31
C ALA A 58 21.03 -18.03 17.87
N ARG A 59 21.96 -17.92 16.90
CA ARG A 59 21.60 -17.76 15.49
C ARG A 59 21.01 -19.03 14.86
N ALA A 60 21.40 -20.21 15.28
CA ALA A 60 20.86 -21.48 14.82
C ALA A 60 19.41 -21.66 15.34
N VAL A 61 19.20 -21.45 16.65
CA VAL A 61 17.88 -21.49 17.29
C VAL A 61 16.97 -20.41 16.70
N GLY A 62 17.46 -19.19 16.45
CA GLY A 62 16.69 -18.09 15.86
C GLY A 62 16.28 -18.34 14.41
N ARG A 63 17.06 -19.13 13.64
CA ARG A 63 16.66 -19.55 12.27
C ARG A 63 15.60 -20.63 12.31
N SER A 64 15.77 -21.66 13.13
CA SER A 64 14.75 -22.72 13.30
C SER A 64 13.43 -22.18 13.89
N ALA A 65 13.49 -21.15 14.74
CA ALA A 65 12.30 -20.51 15.28
C ALA A 65 11.54 -19.64 14.24
N ARG A 66 12.18 -19.24 13.14
CA ARG A 66 11.49 -18.52 12.04
C ARG A 66 10.64 -19.43 11.17
N ASP A 67 10.96 -20.70 11.11
CA ASP A 67 10.24 -21.70 10.31
C ASP A 67 9.05 -22.34 11.06
N LEU A 68 8.87 -22.00 12.36
CA LEU A 68 7.74 -22.41 13.17
C LEU A 68 6.48 -21.60 12.82
N ASP A 69 5.32 -22.24 12.91
CA ASP A 69 4.01 -21.62 12.78
C ASP A 69 3.94 -20.38 13.69
N PRO A 70 3.44 -19.21 13.18
CA PRO A 70 3.33 -17.97 13.95
C PRO A 70 2.64 -18.11 15.32
N ASP A 71 1.68 -19.00 15.45
CA ASP A 71 0.96 -19.22 16.70
C ASP A 71 1.82 -19.97 17.72
N LEU A 72 2.53 -21.02 17.33
CA LEU A 72 3.49 -21.73 18.17
C LEU A 72 4.65 -20.84 18.64
N ARG A 73 5.08 -19.91 17.79
CA ARG A 73 6.13 -18.94 18.14
C ARG A 73 5.68 -17.95 19.22
N ARG A 74 4.39 -17.56 19.21
CA ARG A 74 3.80 -16.67 20.22
C ARG A 74 3.63 -17.37 21.55
N ASP A 75 3.14 -18.59 21.53
CA ASP A 75 3.02 -19.43 22.73
C ASP A 75 4.39 -19.66 23.37
N GLY A 76 5.40 -19.95 22.57
CA GLY A 76 6.78 -20.07 23.03
C GLY A 76 7.31 -18.78 23.68
N MET A 77 7.05 -17.61 23.09
CA MET A 77 7.42 -16.31 23.67
C MET A 77 6.63 -16.02 24.96
N GLY A 78 5.36 -16.38 25.01
CA GLY A 78 4.52 -16.27 26.21
C GLY A 78 5.06 -17.13 27.37
N LEU A 79 5.46 -18.37 27.09
CA LEU A 79 6.05 -19.29 28.07
C LEU A 79 7.41 -18.79 28.57
N ILE A 80 8.24 -18.22 27.70
CA ILE A 80 9.53 -17.62 28.09
C ILE A 80 9.29 -16.41 29.01
N LEU A 81 8.33 -15.54 28.71
CA LEU A 81 7.95 -14.41 29.56
C LEU A 81 7.41 -14.89 30.91
N LEU A 82 6.62 -15.96 30.94
CA LEU A 82 6.10 -16.55 32.18
C LEU A 82 7.26 -17.11 33.03
N ALA A 83 8.18 -17.85 32.41
CA ALA A 83 9.37 -18.39 33.09
C ALA A 83 10.25 -17.27 33.66
N LEU A 84 10.45 -16.19 32.88
CA LEU A 84 11.17 -14.99 33.36
C LEU A 84 10.45 -14.32 34.52
N GLY A 85 9.12 -14.22 34.47
CA GLY A 85 8.31 -13.68 35.56
C GLY A 85 8.43 -14.51 36.85
N ILE A 86 8.44 -15.84 36.75
CA ILE A 86 8.66 -16.75 37.90
C ILE A 86 10.07 -16.58 38.46
N LEU A 87 11.09 -16.48 37.60
CA LEU A 87 12.49 -16.28 38.01
C LEU A 87 12.64 -14.95 38.76
N VAL A 88 12.07 -13.87 38.26
CA VAL A 88 12.09 -12.55 38.91
C VAL A 88 11.31 -12.57 40.22
N ALA A 89 10.16 -13.27 40.27
CA ALA A 89 9.39 -13.44 41.51
C ALA A 89 10.20 -14.20 42.57
N ALA A 90 10.85 -15.30 42.20
CA ALA A 90 11.72 -16.06 43.09
C ALA A 90 12.88 -15.22 43.63
N ALA A 91 13.50 -14.41 42.79
CA ALA A 91 14.59 -13.55 43.16
C ALA A 91 14.18 -12.38 44.08
N VAL A 92 13.01 -11.75 43.85
CA VAL A 92 12.58 -10.49 44.51
C VAL A 92 11.68 -10.78 45.71
N TRP A 93 10.66 -11.66 45.57
CA TRP A 93 9.67 -11.93 46.65
C TRP A 93 10.15 -12.97 47.68
N TRP A 94 10.67 -14.11 47.16
CA TRP A 94 11.12 -15.18 48.06
C TRP A 94 12.58 -15.07 48.45
N GLN A 95 13.32 -14.13 47.86
CA GLN A 95 14.75 -13.90 48.12
C GLN A 95 15.59 -15.18 48.20
N SER A 96 15.22 -16.15 47.36
CA SER A 96 15.85 -17.47 47.36
C SER A 96 17.36 -17.38 47.03
N ASP A 97 18.12 -18.25 47.67
CA ASP A 97 19.59 -18.32 47.53
C ASP A 97 19.97 -18.98 46.19
N GLY A 98 21.03 -18.49 45.58
CA GLY A 98 21.60 -19.06 44.37
C GLY A 98 22.22 -18.00 43.45
N PRO A 99 23.35 -18.32 42.78
CA PRO A 99 24.10 -17.32 42.01
C PRO A 99 23.29 -16.67 40.88
N LEU A 100 22.37 -17.42 40.26
CA LEU A 100 21.47 -16.90 39.22
C LEU A 100 20.42 -15.95 39.80
N LEU A 101 19.86 -16.27 40.98
CA LEU A 101 18.83 -15.49 41.62
C LEU A 101 19.39 -14.20 42.24
N GLU A 102 20.59 -14.28 42.81
CA GLU A 102 21.32 -13.08 43.30
C GLU A 102 21.68 -12.14 42.16
N ALA A 103 22.19 -12.67 41.03
CA ALA A 103 22.43 -11.86 39.83
C ALA A 103 21.13 -11.24 39.28
N THR A 104 20.03 -12.00 39.24
CA THR A 104 18.71 -11.48 38.80
C THR A 104 18.20 -10.39 39.76
N ARG A 105 18.36 -10.59 41.09
CA ARG A 105 17.97 -9.56 42.09
C ARG A 105 18.78 -8.30 41.91
N MET A 106 20.11 -8.42 41.73
CA MET A 106 20.99 -7.27 41.51
C MET A 106 20.63 -6.49 40.27
N VAL A 107 20.33 -7.14 39.16
CA VAL A 107 19.95 -6.52 37.90
C VAL A 107 18.56 -5.87 38.01
N VAL A 108 17.59 -6.55 38.62
CA VAL A 108 16.22 -6.06 38.73
C VAL A 108 16.13 -4.92 39.77
N ALA A 109 16.71 -5.07 40.94
CA ALA A 109 16.71 -4.01 41.97
C ALA A 109 17.55 -2.79 41.54
N GLY A 110 18.74 -3.05 40.96
CA GLY A 110 19.57 -1.99 40.38
C GLY A 110 18.94 -1.23 39.23
N GLY A 111 18.19 -1.94 38.37
CA GLY A 111 17.52 -1.35 37.22
C GLY A 111 16.25 -0.59 37.54
N PHE A 112 15.37 -1.18 38.36
CA PHE A 112 14.00 -0.71 38.61
C PHE A 112 13.78 -0.12 40.01
N GLY A 113 14.75 -0.25 40.91
CA GLY A 113 14.69 0.30 42.28
C GLY A 113 13.48 -0.22 43.07
N THR A 114 12.80 0.68 43.75
CA THR A 114 11.59 0.40 44.56
C THR A 114 10.40 -0.18 43.76
N PHE A 115 10.45 -0.12 42.41
CA PHE A 115 9.41 -0.72 41.54
C PHE A 115 9.68 -2.22 41.29
N SER A 116 10.81 -2.75 41.68
CA SER A 116 11.21 -4.15 41.43
C SER A 116 10.20 -5.21 41.91
N PRO A 117 9.46 -5.06 43.05
CA PRO A 117 8.46 -6.02 43.49
C PRO A 117 7.20 -6.10 42.61
N ILE A 118 6.94 -5.07 41.82
CA ILE A 118 5.76 -5.01 40.93
C ILE A 118 6.05 -5.68 39.59
N LEU A 119 7.32 -5.79 39.23
CA LEU A 119 7.75 -6.30 37.92
C LEU A 119 7.25 -7.73 37.59
N PRO A 120 7.29 -8.73 38.52
CA PRO A 120 6.74 -10.06 38.27
C PRO A 120 5.24 -10.06 37.94
N LEU A 121 4.47 -9.16 38.54
CA LEU A 121 3.02 -9.02 38.29
C LEU A 121 2.73 -8.51 36.88
N LEU A 122 3.65 -7.78 36.25
CA LEU A 122 3.48 -7.28 34.87
C LEU A 122 3.75 -8.36 33.81
N PHE A 123 4.64 -9.33 34.11
CA PHE A 123 4.94 -10.40 33.16
C PHE A 123 3.75 -11.32 32.91
N LEU A 124 2.95 -11.64 33.92
CA LEU A 124 1.83 -12.54 33.82
C LEU A 124 0.73 -12.06 32.82
N PRO A 125 0.16 -10.86 32.95
CA PRO A 125 -0.85 -10.39 32.00
C PRO A 125 -0.30 -10.20 30.58
N ILE A 126 0.98 -9.82 30.45
CA ILE A 126 1.64 -9.70 29.15
C ILE A 126 1.77 -11.08 28.49
N ALA A 127 2.24 -12.08 29.23
CA ALA A 127 2.37 -13.46 28.75
C ALA A 127 1.00 -14.04 28.33
N VAL A 128 -0.01 -13.92 29.20
CA VAL A 128 -1.38 -14.39 28.92
C VAL A 128 -1.98 -13.65 27.71
N LYS A 129 -1.77 -12.34 27.58
CA LYS A 129 -2.24 -11.57 26.42
C LYS A 129 -1.54 -12.04 25.13
N LEU A 130 -0.24 -12.29 25.18
CA LEU A 130 0.53 -12.76 24.03
C LEU A 130 0.03 -14.12 23.53
N MET A 131 -0.28 -15.05 24.46
CA MET A 131 -0.77 -16.40 24.17
C MET A 131 -2.25 -16.41 23.72
N ARG A 132 -3.10 -15.48 24.21
CA ARG A 132 -4.52 -15.39 23.87
C ARG A 132 -4.85 -14.56 22.64
N THR A 133 -3.91 -13.79 22.09
CA THR A 133 -4.19 -12.92 20.95
C THR A 133 -4.11 -13.76 19.66
N PRO A 134 -5.21 -13.96 18.91
CA PRO A 134 -5.18 -14.70 17.65
C PRO A 134 -4.30 -14.02 16.61
N GLY A 135 -3.75 -14.76 15.66
CA GLY A 135 -2.77 -14.34 14.65
C GLY A 135 -3.14 -13.16 13.74
N THR A 136 -4.32 -12.56 13.96
CA THR A 136 -4.86 -11.43 13.19
C THR A 136 -4.68 -10.05 13.87
N ALA A 137 -3.86 -9.94 14.92
CA ALA A 137 -3.55 -8.64 15.52
C ALA A 137 -2.91 -7.72 14.46
N LYS A 138 -3.49 -6.54 14.26
CA LYS A 138 -3.02 -5.52 13.30
C LYS A 138 -1.53 -5.28 13.48
N GLU A 139 -0.77 -5.41 12.40
CA GLU A 139 0.64 -4.96 12.37
C GLU A 139 0.67 -3.50 12.82
N GLY A 140 1.38 -3.22 13.92
CA GLY A 140 1.44 -1.90 14.55
C GLY A 140 1.06 -1.87 16.03
N ASP A 141 0.20 -2.79 16.52
CA ASP A 141 -0.20 -2.81 17.92
C ASP A 141 0.95 -3.17 18.88
N GLY A 142 1.89 -4.00 18.45
CA GLY A 142 3.08 -4.33 19.22
C GLY A 142 4.02 -3.15 19.41
N GLY A 143 4.28 -2.38 18.36
CA GLY A 143 5.13 -1.19 18.40
C GLY A 143 4.51 -0.09 19.29
N ARG A 144 3.22 0.12 19.17
CA ARG A 144 2.48 1.08 20.02
C ARG A 144 2.55 0.71 21.51
N LEU A 145 2.32 -0.56 21.83
CA LEU A 145 2.38 -1.04 23.22
C LEU A 145 3.81 -0.91 23.78
N PHE A 146 4.84 -1.25 22.99
CA PHE A 146 6.23 -1.10 23.37
C PHE A 146 6.59 0.36 23.68
N ILE A 147 6.28 1.29 22.78
CA ILE A 147 6.53 2.72 22.96
C ILE A 147 5.79 3.24 24.19
N GLY A 148 4.52 2.88 24.34
CA GLY A 148 3.71 3.33 25.46
C GLY A 148 4.19 2.80 26.82
N VAL A 149 4.55 1.52 26.92
CA VAL A 149 5.10 0.92 28.15
C VAL A 149 6.47 1.52 28.49
N THR A 150 7.34 1.72 27.50
CA THR A 150 8.64 2.37 27.70
C THR A 150 8.46 3.80 28.22
N ALA A 151 7.55 4.58 27.67
CA ALA A 151 7.25 5.93 28.12
C ALA A 151 6.69 5.94 29.56
N ILE A 152 5.79 4.99 29.91
CA ILE A 152 5.29 4.84 31.28
C ILE A 152 6.43 4.52 32.24
N MET A 153 7.31 3.58 31.90
CA MET A 153 8.44 3.19 32.75
C MET A 153 9.42 4.36 32.97
N LEU A 154 9.82 5.04 31.89
CA LEU A 154 10.70 6.21 32.00
C LEU A 154 10.07 7.35 32.83
N GLY A 155 8.79 7.64 32.56
CA GLY A 155 8.08 8.69 33.32
C GLY A 155 7.92 8.35 34.80
N LEU A 156 7.46 7.12 35.12
CA LEU A 156 7.20 6.69 36.49
C LEU A 156 8.49 6.55 37.31
N LEU A 157 9.48 5.81 36.79
CA LEU A 157 10.75 5.57 37.50
C LEU A 157 11.57 6.86 37.63
N GLY A 158 11.51 7.75 36.63
CA GLY A 158 12.15 9.06 36.67
C GLY A 158 11.50 9.97 37.71
N LEU A 159 10.18 9.96 37.88
CA LEU A 159 9.48 10.69 38.93
C LEU A 159 9.85 10.15 40.30
N ILE A 160 9.81 8.82 40.52
CA ILE A 160 10.23 8.18 41.76
C ILE A 160 11.67 8.60 42.12
N HIS A 161 12.54 8.64 41.14
CA HIS A 161 13.94 9.03 41.32
C HIS A 161 14.11 10.49 41.80
N ILE A 162 13.29 11.42 41.23
CA ILE A 162 13.28 12.82 41.66
C ILE A 162 12.74 12.95 43.09
N PHE A 163 11.68 12.22 43.44
CA PHE A 163 11.10 12.26 44.78
C PHE A 163 12.04 11.76 45.88
N HIS A 164 13.01 10.88 45.54
CA HIS A 164 14.04 10.39 46.46
C HIS A 164 15.34 11.20 46.42
N GLY A 165 15.30 12.44 45.88
CA GLY A 165 16.42 13.37 45.97
C GLY A 165 17.53 13.18 44.93
N ILE A 166 17.26 12.46 43.84
CA ILE A 166 18.16 12.27 42.70
C ILE A 166 19.52 11.65 43.13
N PRO A 167 19.55 10.44 43.75
CA PRO A 167 20.77 9.79 44.13
C PRO A 167 21.67 9.49 42.90
N GLN A 168 22.97 9.75 43.03
CA GLN A 168 23.90 9.54 41.93
C GLN A 168 24.54 8.14 42.01
N PRO A 169 24.84 7.50 40.86
CA PRO A 169 25.55 6.21 40.85
C PRO A 169 26.91 6.26 41.51
N ALA A 170 27.54 7.44 41.62
CA ALA A 170 28.78 7.69 42.31
C ALA A 170 28.69 7.57 43.82
N ASP A 171 27.49 7.77 44.39
CA ASP A 171 27.22 7.72 45.85
C ASP A 171 26.93 6.31 46.36
N GLY A 172 26.95 5.31 45.45
CA GLY A 172 26.70 3.90 45.78
C GLY A 172 25.36 3.41 45.21
N MET A 173 25.21 2.08 45.09
CA MET A 173 24.04 1.44 44.53
C MET A 173 22.83 1.43 45.48
N GLU A 174 23.03 1.57 46.78
CA GLU A 174 21.94 1.51 47.77
C GLU A 174 20.93 2.63 47.58
N GLY A 175 21.37 3.88 47.38
CA GLY A 175 20.47 5.01 47.09
C GLY A 175 19.68 4.87 45.81
N LEU A 176 20.19 4.16 44.80
CA LEU A 176 19.49 3.86 43.55
C LEU A 176 18.43 2.78 43.75
N HIS A 177 18.66 1.77 44.62
CA HIS A 177 17.68 0.73 44.95
C HIS A 177 16.46 1.30 45.66
N ASP A 178 16.66 2.29 46.54
CA ASP A 178 15.59 2.95 47.28
C ASP A 178 14.84 4.00 46.42
N ALA A 179 15.32 4.31 45.25
CA ALA A 179 14.72 5.24 44.30
C ALA A 179 14.20 4.55 43.06
N GLY A 180 14.21 5.20 41.90
CA GLY A 180 13.77 4.68 40.61
C GLY A 180 14.77 3.77 39.87
N GLY A 181 15.84 3.33 40.55
CA GLY A 181 16.90 2.52 39.94
C GLY A 181 17.71 3.27 38.89
N LEU A 182 18.53 2.51 38.14
CA LEU A 182 19.34 3.06 37.05
C LEU A 182 18.48 3.64 35.90
N ILE A 183 17.31 3.04 35.61
CA ILE A 183 16.39 3.56 34.60
C ILE A 183 15.82 4.92 35.04
N GLY A 184 15.47 5.06 36.32
CA GLY A 184 15.04 6.34 36.86
C GLY A 184 16.12 7.42 36.77
N PHE A 185 17.38 7.05 37.10
CA PHE A 185 18.52 7.94 36.94
C PHE A 185 18.75 8.36 35.47
N ILE A 186 18.70 7.43 34.51
CA ILE A 186 18.85 7.74 33.07
C ILE A 186 17.76 8.71 32.61
N ALA A 187 16.51 8.54 33.10
CA ALA A 187 15.40 9.39 32.73
C ALA A 187 15.47 10.79 33.36
N SER A 188 15.89 10.92 34.59
CA SER A 188 15.84 12.17 35.37
C SER A 188 17.19 12.83 35.59
N GLY A 189 18.28 12.10 35.79
CA GLY A 189 19.60 12.61 36.14
C GLY A 189 20.19 13.61 35.15
N PRO A 190 20.40 13.22 33.86
CA PRO A 190 20.92 14.14 32.85
C PRO A 190 19.99 15.35 32.62
N LEU A 191 18.66 15.11 32.66
CA LEU A 191 17.66 16.16 32.42
C LEU A 191 17.65 17.16 33.58
N SER A 192 17.74 16.70 34.84
CA SER A 192 17.78 17.57 36.02
C SER A 192 19.09 18.34 36.15
N ALA A 193 20.17 17.88 35.55
CA ALA A 193 21.44 18.60 35.48
C ALA A 193 21.41 19.79 34.52
N VAL A 194 20.57 19.69 33.46
CA VAL A 194 20.42 20.75 32.44
C VAL A 194 19.29 21.72 32.81
N VAL A 195 18.20 21.17 33.39
CA VAL A 195 16.99 21.90 33.77
C VAL A 195 16.77 21.73 35.29
N THR A 196 15.92 22.55 35.89
CA THR A 196 15.66 22.39 37.34
C THR A 196 14.87 21.10 37.64
N PRO A 197 15.05 20.45 38.83
CA PRO A 197 14.39 19.19 39.17
C PRO A 197 12.84 19.25 39.06
N TRP A 198 12.23 20.36 39.44
CA TRP A 198 10.76 20.51 39.37
C TRP A 198 10.25 20.54 37.92
N LEU A 199 10.98 21.19 37.01
CA LEU A 199 10.63 21.21 35.58
C LEU A 199 10.87 19.85 34.95
N THR A 200 11.94 19.15 35.34
CA THR A 200 12.17 17.75 34.93
C THR A 200 11.02 16.85 35.37
N GLY A 201 10.51 17.03 36.62
CA GLY A 201 9.35 16.31 37.11
C GLY A 201 8.09 16.54 36.26
N LEU A 202 7.85 17.79 35.87
CA LEU A 202 6.71 18.12 34.98
C LEU A 202 6.83 17.46 33.61
N LEU A 203 8.03 17.46 33.00
CA LEU A 203 8.27 16.81 31.71
C LEU A 203 8.09 15.31 31.82
N LEU A 204 8.59 14.67 32.87
CA LEU A 204 8.41 13.22 33.09
C LEU A 204 6.95 12.84 33.35
N ALA A 205 6.18 13.71 34.05
CA ALA A 205 4.74 13.53 34.20
C ALA A 205 3.99 13.61 32.86
N LEU A 206 4.40 14.51 31.96
CA LEU A 206 3.84 14.55 30.60
C LEU A 206 4.18 13.29 29.79
N ILE A 207 5.41 12.77 29.91
CA ILE A 207 5.83 11.51 29.28
C ILE A 207 5.01 10.35 29.83
N LEU A 208 4.76 10.31 31.15
CA LEU A 208 3.91 9.28 31.78
C LEU A 208 2.47 9.35 31.26
N VAL A 209 1.87 10.52 31.19
CA VAL A 209 0.51 10.73 30.65
C VAL A 209 0.48 10.32 29.17
N PHE A 210 1.45 10.73 28.37
CA PHE A 210 1.59 10.31 26.98
C PHE A 210 1.66 8.78 26.86
N GLY A 211 2.48 8.12 27.65
CA GLY A 211 2.59 6.66 27.67
C GLY A 211 1.26 5.97 27.97
N ILE A 212 0.49 6.46 28.96
CA ILE A 212 -0.84 5.95 29.30
C ILE A 212 -1.82 6.15 28.12
N LEU A 213 -1.82 7.30 27.47
CA LEU A 213 -2.67 7.56 26.31
C LEU A 213 -2.34 6.64 25.12
N VAL A 214 -1.05 6.40 24.88
CA VAL A 214 -0.59 5.49 23.82
C VAL A 214 -1.00 4.04 24.11
N VAL A 215 -0.82 3.55 25.33
CA VAL A 215 -1.21 2.17 25.73
C VAL A 215 -2.72 1.98 25.64
N THR A 216 -3.49 2.96 26.11
CA THR A 216 -4.97 2.89 26.12
C THR A 216 -5.61 3.26 24.78
N ALA A 217 -4.82 3.69 23.79
CA ALA A 217 -5.30 4.21 22.49
C ALA A 217 -6.38 5.29 22.63
N THR A 218 -6.25 6.16 23.62
CA THR A 218 -7.25 7.17 23.93
C THR A 218 -6.76 8.54 23.42
N PRO A 219 -7.37 9.14 22.39
CA PRO A 219 -7.06 10.50 21.99
C PRO A 219 -7.49 11.51 23.07
N ILE A 220 -6.70 12.58 23.22
CA ILE A 220 -6.90 13.62 24.26
C ILE A 220 -8.34 14.15 24.29
N ARG A 221 -8.99 14.28 23.13
CA ARG A 221 -10.38 14.75 23.02
C ARG A 221 -11.42 13.86 23.72
N ARG A 222 -11.13 12.57 23.95
CA ARG A 222 -12.04 11.60 24.60
C ARG A 222 -11.73 11.37 26.09
N ILE A 223 -10.77 12.09 26.66
CA ILE A 223 -10.44 11.98 28.10
C ILE A 223 -11.64 12.37 28.99
N PRO A 224 -12.37 13.48 28.74
CA PRO A 224 -13.52 13.84 29.59
C PRO A 224 -14.61 12.77 29.60
N ASP A 225 -14.93 12.20 28.44
CA ASP A 225 -15.99 11.20 28.31
C ASP A 225 -15.62 9.90 29.06
N ARG A 226 -14.36 9.49 29.03
CA ARG A 226 -13.89 8.30 29.74
C ARG A 226 -13.77 8.51 31.24
N LEU A 227 -13.38 9.69 31.66
CA LEU A 227 -13.38 10.05 33.10
C LEU A 227 -14.81 10.06 33.66
N GLN A 228 -15.80 10.56 32.93
CA GLN A 228 -17.20 10.47 33.33
C GLN A 228 -17.70 9.03 33.48
N ILE A 229 -17.32 8.14 32.51
CA ILE A 229 -17.69 6.72 32.59
C ILE A 229 -17.02 6.05 33.79
N LEU A 230 -15.76 6.36 34.07
CA LEU A 230 -15.03 5.80 35.22
C LEU A 230 -15.58 6.31 36.54
N PHE A 231 -15.95 7.57 36.60
CA PHE A 231 -16.52 8.20 37.79
C PHE A 231 -17.95 7.69 38.08
N SER A 232 -18.76 7.49 37.05
CA SER A 232 -20.08 6.88 37.19
C SER A 232 -19.99 5.40 37.64
N ALA A 233 -19.02 4.64 37.11
CA ALA A 233 -18.78 3.25 37.53
C ALA A 233 -18.24 3.12 38.97
N LEU A 234 -17.57 4.15 39.47
CA LEU A 234 -17.07 4.19 40.86
C LEU A 234 -18.14 4.66 41.88
N MET A 235 -19.10 5.47 41.41
CA MET A 235 -20.18 6.02 42.26
C MET A 235 -21.44 5.15 42.33
N GLU A 236 -21.70 4.29 41.38
CA GLU A 236 -22.77 3.28 41.40
C GLU A 236 -22.33 2.04 42.18
N ARG A 237 -22.48 2.12 43.52
CA ARG A 237 -22.35 0.98 44.41
C ARG A 237 -23.73 0.39 44.63
N ASP A 238 -24.08 -0.62 43.82
CA ASP A 238 -25.05 -1.63 44.20
C ASP A 238 -24.60 -3.01 43.60
N PRO A 239 -24.29 -3.99 44.44
CA PRO A 239 -23.80 -5.28 43.99
C PRO A 239 -24.96 -6.20 43.60
N GLY A 240 -25.38 -6.16 42.34
CA GLY A 240 -26.20 -7.25 41.77
C GLY A 240 -25.29 -8.42 41.34
N PRO A 241 -25.72 -9.67 41.47
CA PRO A 241 -24.86 -10.85 41.40
C PRO A 241 -24.65 -11.35 39.95
N ASP A 242 -24.03 -10.57 39.07
CA ASP A 242 -23.55 -11.04 37.76
C ASP A 242 -22.58 -10.01 37.08
N ALA A 243 -21.53 -9.64 37.81
CA ALA A 243 -20.45 -8.88 37.21
C ALA A 243 -19.17 -9.71 37.10
N GLY A 244 -19.08 -10.50 36.07
CA GLY A 244 -17.83 -11.12 35.63
C GLY A 244 -16.83 -10.04 35.21
N ILE A 245 -15.64 -10.09 35.81
CA ILE A 245 -14.49 -9.20 35.60
C ILE A 245 -14.09 -9.20 34.13
N GLY A 246 -14.41 -8.14 33.40
CA GLY A 246 -13.99 -7.86 32.05
C GLY A 246 -13.26 -6.54 31.96
N LEU A 247 -12.12 -6.41 32.64
CA LEU A 247 -11.15 -5.33 32.39
C LEU A 247 -10.18 -5.78 31.30
N LEU A 248 -10.22 -5.07 30.16
CA LEU A 248 -9.33 -5.08 29.01
C LEU A 248 -9.91 -5.69 27.72
N GLY A 249 -10.49 -4.83 26.88
CA GLY A 249 -10.42 -4.91 25.44
C GLY A 249 -11.35 -5.88 24.73
N ALA A 250 -12.61 -5.49 24.52
CA ALA A 250 -13.37 -5.89 23.33
C ALA A 250 -14.46 -4.84 23.07
N GLU A 251 -14.38 -4.15 21.95
CA GLU A 251 -15.50 -3.40 21.39
C GLU A 251 -16.54 -4.40 20.89
N VAL A 252 -17.63 -4.52 21.63
CA VAL A 252 -18.86 -5.13 21.12
C VAL A 252 -19.87 -4.00 20.96
N GLY A 253 -20.16 -3.66 19.72
CA GLY A 253 -21.23 -2.76 19.35
C GLY A 253 -22.56 -3.29 19.88
N LYS A 254 -23.15 -2.61 20.84
CA LYS A 254 -24.54 -2.84 21.25
C LYS A 254 -25.44 -1.93 20.43
N GLU A 255 -26.19 -2.53 19.50
CA GLU A 255 -27.37 -1.94 18.89
C GLU A 255 -28.37 -1.46 19.95
N LYS A 256 -28.69 -0.17 19.91
CA LYS A 256 -29.80 0.38 20.70
C LYS A 256 -31.10 -0.02 20.03
N LYS A 257 -31.96 -0.75 20.73
CA LYS A 257 -33.38 -0.94 20.39
C LYS A 257 -34.10 0.39 20.27
N PRO A 258 -34.96 0.58 19.25
CA PRO A 258 -35.69 1.82 19.06
C PRO A 258 -36.83 1.96 20.06
N THR A 259 -36.82 3.04 20.81
CA THR A 259 -37.96 3.49 21.60
C THR A 259 -39.00 4.16 20.70
N LYS A 260 -40.27 3.79 20.86
CA LYS A 260 -41.44 4.24 20.11
C LYS A 260 -41.58 5.78 20.14
N PRO A 261 -41.94 6.42 19.05
CA PRO A 261 -42.12 7.87 19.01
C PRO A 261 -43.49 8.30 19.56
N ARG A 262 -43.46 9.30 20.42
CA ARG A 262 -44.63 9.98 20.95
C ARG A 262 -45.10 10.99 19.90
N LYS A 263 -46.36 10.89 19.45
CA LYS A 263 -47.04 11.79 18.51
C LYS A 263 -47.09 13.23 19.01
N ARG A 264 -46.60 14.17 18.22
CA ARG A 264 -46.99 15.58 18.28
C ARG A 264 -47.40 16.08 16.87
N LYS A 265 -48.56 16.74 16.82
CA LYS A 265 -49.21 17.28 15.63
C LYS A 265 -48.43 18.48 15.03
N PRO A 266 -48.63 18.77 13.74
CA PRO A 266 -47.89 19.78 13.02
C PRO A 266 -48.45 21.18 13.18
N LYS A 267 -47.57 22.19 13.17
CA LYS A 267 -47.92 23.57 12.95
C LYS A 267 -47.17 24.08 11.72
N ALA A 268 -47.95 24.53 10.75
CA ALA A 268 -47.50 25.10 9.50
C ALA A 268 -46.93 26.52 9.72
N GLN A 269 -45.88 26.85 8.95
CA GLN A 269 -45.61 28.19 8.41
C GLN A 269 -44.44 28.13 7.45
N GLN A 270 -44.71 28.31 6.21
CA GLN A 270 -44.31 29.35 5.23
C GLN A 270 -42.81 29.58 5.03
N SER A 271 -42.41 29.16 3.85
CA SER A 271 -41.55 29.78 2.81
C SER A 271 -40.58 30.89 3.21
N GLU A 272 -39.29 30.63 2.90
CA GLU A 272 -38.49 31.59 2.13
C GLU A 272 -37.34 30.86 1.42
N THR A 273 -37.22 31.13 0.13
CA THR A 273 -36.21 30.67 -0.82
C THR A 273 -34.87 31.34 -0.56
N VAL A 274 -33.81 30.55 -0.43
CA VAL A 274 -32.46 30.96 -0.84
C VAL A 274 -31.78 29.77 -1.50
N ALA A 275 -31.35 29.99 -2.73
CA ALA A 275 -30.58 29.06 -3.55
C ALA A 275 -29.18 28.82 -2.96
N GLY A 276 -28.76 27.57 -2.92
CA GLY A 276 -27.41 27.17 -2.58
C GLY A 276 -27.20 25.76 -3.04
N ALA A 277 -26.59 25.62 -4.21
CA ALA A 277 -26.26 24.38 -4.84
C ALA A 277 -25.31 23.54 -3.96
N ASN A 278 -25.74 22.34 -3.64
CA ASN A 278 -24.83 21.25 -3.26
C ASN A 278 -25.20 20.05 -4.13
N GLU A 279 -24.56 19.98 -5.29
CA GLU A 279 -24.54 18.80 -6.12
C GLU A 279 -23.74 17.71 -5.40
N ARG A 280 -24.41 16.62 -5.07
CA ARG A 280 -23.76 15.34 -4.73
C ARG A 280 -23.40 14.64 -6.04
N PRO A 281 -22.17 14.22 -6.27
CA PRO A 281 -21.83 13.38 -7.41
C PRO A 281 -22.35 11.97 -7.17
N TYR A 282 -22.95 11.41 -8.23
CA TYR A 282 -23.39 10.03 -8.40
C TYR A 282 -24.77 9.63 -7.85
N ASP A 283 -25.81 9.98 -8.59
CA ASP A 283 -27.04 9.20 -8.69
C ASP A 283 -27.02 8.40 -10.00
N THR A 284 -26.74 7.11 -9.89
CA THR A 284 -27.12 6.16 -10.93
C THR A 284 -28.52 5.69 -10.56
N SER A 285 -29.51 6.12 -11.34
CA SER A 285 -30.90 5.71 -11.21
C SER A 285 -31.05 4.20 -11.40
N VAL A 286 -31.29 3.51 -10.29
CA VAL A 286 -31.91 2.19 -10.34
C VAL A 286 -33.40 2.41 -10.36
N VAL A 287 -34.04 2.08 -11.47
CA VAL A 287 -35.49 2.07 -11.59
C VAL A 287 -36.01 0.94 -10.72
N ALA A 288 -36.57 1.27 -9.56
CA ALA A 288 -37.33 0.36 -8.74
C ALA A 288 -38.77 0.35 -9.27
N ALA A 289 -39.23 -0.77 -9.80
CA ALA A 289 -40.64 -1.00 -10.03
C ALA A 289 -41.30 -1.35 -8.69
N GLU A 290 -42.12 -0.47 -8.17
CA GLU A 290 -43.05 -0.75 -7.09
C GLU A 290 -44.14 -1.73 -7.56
N ALA A 291 -44.31 -2.82 -6.84
CA ALA A 291 -45.55 -3.61 -6.88
C ALA A 291 -46.06 -3.80 -5.45
N GLU A 292 -47.10 -3.11 -5.10
CA GLU A 292 -47.94 -3.33 -3.95
C GLU A 292 -48.60 -4.73 -4.05
N ALA A 293 -48.53 -5.53 -2.98
CA ALA A 293 -49.60 -6.44 -2.62
C ALA A 293 -49.49 -6.83 -1.15
N GLY A 294 -50.31 -6.28 -0.33
CA GLY A 294 -50.58 -6.77 1.01
C GLY A 294 -51.41 -8.05 0.95
N ALA A 295 -50.97 -9.08 1.67
CA ALA A 295 -51.81 -10.20 2.02
C ALA A 295 -51.42 -10.74 3.40
N ILE A 296 -52.38 -10.74 4.31
CA ILE A 296 -52.40 -11.32 5.63
C ILE A 296 -52.35 -12.84 5.49
N ALA A 297 -51.34 -13.48 6.09
CA ALA A 297 -51.24 -14.92 6.17
C ALA A 297 -51.98 -15.41 7.40
N PRO A 298 -52.84 -16.46 7.31
CA PRO A 298 -53.42 -17.13 8.46
C PRO A 298 -52.44 -18.11 9.09
N GLU A 299 -52.44 -18.19 10.45
CA GLU A 299 -51.76 -19.20 11.23
C GLU A 299 -52.21 -20.60 10.89
N LEU A 300 -51.29 -21.47 10.53
CA LEU A 300 -51.52 -22.88 10.24
C LEU A 300 -51.42 -23.71 11.53
N THR A 301 -52.30 -24.68 11.70
CA THR A 301 -52.37 -25.60 12.83
C THR A 301 -51.37 -26.76 12.69
N ASP A 302 -50.95 -27.36 13.83
CA ASP A 302 -49.90 -28.38 13.94
C ASP A 302 -50.09 -29.65 13.08
N GLU A 303 -51.32 -29.94 12.61
CA GLU A 303 -51.61 -31.08 11.73
C GLU A 303 -51.20 -30.81 10.25
N GLU A 304 -51.14 -29.55 9.80
CA GLU A 304 -50.70 -29.18 8.43
C GLU A 304 -49.18 -29.20 8.28
N GLU A 305 -48.42 -28.97 9.34
CA GLU A 305 -46.95 -29.10 9.36
C GLU A 305 -46.48 -30.56 9.22
N ALA A 306 -47.22 -31.50 9.84
CA ALA A 306 -46.89 -32.92 9.70
C ALA A 306 -47.14 -33.43 8.26
N ALA A 307 -48.23 -33.00 7.63
CA ALA A 307 -48.55 -33.39 6.24
C ALA A 307 -47.61 -32.78 5.20
N GLN A 308 -47.06 -31.56 5.47
CA GLN A 308 -46.06 -30.95 4.60
C GLN A 308 -44.68 -31.61 4.74
N SER A 309 -44.34 -32.13 5.93
CA SER A 309 -43.07 -32.83 6.16
C SER A 309 -43.05 -34.21 5.48
N GLU A 310 -44.19 -34.93 5.39
CA GLU A 310 -44.28 -36.19 4.65
C GLU A 310 -44.25 -35.99 3.11
N LYS A 311 -44.87 -34.93 2.57
CA LYS A 311 -44.77 -34.60 1.16
C LYS A 311 -43.36 -34.21 0.78
N LYS A 312 -42.59 -33.54 1.66
CA LYS A 312 -41.18 -33.22 1.43
C LYS A 312 -40.27 -34.46 1.43
N ARG A 313 -40.55 -35.45 2.31
CA ARG A 313 -39.81 -36.73 2.32
C ARG A 313 -40.09 -37.63 1.10
N ALA A 314 -41.27 -37.58 0.52
CA ALA A 314 -41.62 -38.31 -0.70
C ALA A 314 -40.97 -37.65 -1.95
N ARG A 315 -40.76 -36.32 -1.95
CA ARG A 315 -40.08 -35.58 -3.02
C ARG A 315 -38.56 -35.78 -3.05
N ALA A 316 -37.95 -36.17 -1.91
CA ALA A 316 -36.49 -36.42 -1.80
C ALA A 316 -36.07 -37.78 -2.41
N LYS A 317 -36.98 -38.61 -2.87
CA LYS A 317 -36.67 -39.87 -3.57
C LYS A 317 -36.77 -39.82 -5.09
N ALA A 318 -37.27 -38.72 -5.67
CA ALA A 318 -37.18 -38.50 -7.11
C ALA A 318 -35.86 -37.78 -7.39
N LYS A 319 -35.05 -38.28 -8.32
CA LYS A 319 -33.87 -37.56 -8.84
C LYS A 319 -34.30 -36.15 -9.22
N THR A 320 -33.87 -35.18 -8.47
CA THR A 320 -34.13 -33.76 -8.76
C THR A 320 -33.57 -33.45 -10.14
N PRO A 321 -34.33 -32.90 -11.09
CA PRO A 321 -33.81 -32.49 -12.36
C PRO A 321 -32.74 -31.40 -12.12
N VAL A 322 -31.61 -31.53 -12.79
CA VAL A 322 -30.53 -30.54 -12.71
C VAL A 322 -31.11 -29.18 -13.12
N PRO A 323 -30.98 -28.14 -12.29
CA PRO A 323 -31.58 -26.84 -12.56
C PRO A 323 -31.05 -26.27 -13.88
N ASP A 324 -31.94 -25.62 -14.65
CA ASP A 324 -31.55 -24.95 -15.88
C ASP A 324 -30.64 -23.74 -15.57
N PRO A 325 -29.69 -23.42 -16.45
CA PRO A 325 -28.85 -22.25 -16.27
C PRO A 325 -29.72 -20.99 -16.19
N THR A 326 -29.42 -20.13 -15.21
CA THR A 326 -30.05 -18.81 -15.13
C THR A 326 -29.81 -18.10 -16.49
N PRO A 327 -30.85 -17.53 -17.14
CA PRO A 327 -30.66 -16.92 -18.44
C PRO A 327 -29.55 -15.86 -18.38
N ALA A 328 -28.52 -16.03 -19.19
CA ALA A 328 -27.54 -14.99 -19.40
C ALA A 328 -28.27 -13.75 -19.99
N PRO A 329 -27.84 -12.52 -19.65
CA PRO A 329 -28.39 -11.33 -20.27
C PRO A 329 -28.31 -11.49 -21.80
N ALA A 330 -29.42 -11.23 -22.49
CA ALA A 330 -29.55 -11.43 -23.91
C ALA A 330 -28.36 -10.83 -24.65
N THR A 331 -27.69 -11.64 -25.48
CA THR A 331 -26.61 -11.18 -26.35
C THR A 331 -27.26 -10.24 -27.37
N THR A 332 -27.18 -8.95 -27.12
CA THR A 332 -27.68 -7.93 -28.06
C THR A 332 -26.81 -7.97 -29.31
N GLU A 333 -27.46 -7.79 -30.47
CA GLU A 333 -26.80 -7.74 -31.77
C GLU A 333 -25.49 -6.95 -31.74
N GLN A 334 -24.48 -7.47 -32.43
CA GLN A 334 -23.18 -6.81 -32.57
C GLN A 334 -23.39 -5.50 -33.32
N LEU A 335 -23.53 -4.41 -32.59
CA LEU A 335 -23.51 -3.08 -33.15
C LEU A 335 -22.08 -2.80 -33.65
N SER A 336 -21.96 -2.32 -34.87
CA SER A 336 -20.69 -1.70 -35.31
C SER A 336 -20.36 -0.57 -34.34
N ILE A 337 -19.09 -0.43 -33.93
CA ILE A 337 -18.65 0.75 -33.22
C ILE A 337 -19.01 1.93 -34.12
N PRO A 338 -19.82 2.90 -33.71
CA PRO A 338 -20.09 4.05 -34.54
C PRO A 338 -18.72 4.66 -34.88
N SER A 339 -18.45 4.89 -36.17
CA SER A 339 -17.30 5.65 -36.59
C SER A 339 -17.56 7.07 -36.09
N ARG A 340 -16.93 7.41 -34.96
CA ARG A 340 -16.94 8.75 -34.42
C ARG A 340 -16.35 9.68 -35.46
N VAL A 341 -17.07 10.71 -35.81
CA VAL A 341 -16.55 11.77 -36.69
C VAL A 341 -15.47 12.50 -35.87
N VAL A 342 -14.24 12.29 -36.24
CA VAL A 342 -13.08 12.94 -35.64
C VAL A 342 -12.79 14.19 -36.46
N GLU A 343 -12.53 15.32 -35.79
CA GLU A 343 -12.07 16.52 -36.47
C GLU A 343 -10.62 16.29 -36.95
N GLY A 344 -10.35 16.49 -38.25
CA GLY A 344 -9.04 16.31 -38.85
C GLY A 344 -8.91 15.09 -39.78
N ASP A 345 -7.71 14.90 -40.34
CA ASP A 345 -7.40 13.85 -41.35
C ASP A 345 -7.05 12.49 -40.71
N TYR A 346 -7.11 12.34 -39.35
CA TYR A 346 -6.75 11.10 -38.67
C TYR A 346 -7.91 10.11 -38.63
N GLU A 347 -7.74 8.94 -39.22
CA GLU A 347 -8.74 7.86 -39.22
C GLU A 347 -8.48 6.85 -38.12
N LEU A 348 -9.48 6.65 -37.26
CA LEU A 348 -9.40 5.61 -36.22
C LEU A 348 -9.31 4.20 -36.84
N PRO A 349 -8.57 3.26 -36.23
CA PRO A 349 -8.52 1.89 -36.68
C PRO A 349 -9.92 1.26 -36.76
N ILE A 350 -10.18 0.53 -37.84
CA ILE A 350 -11.49 -0.11 -38.05
C ILE A 350 -11.70 -1.28 -37.09
N THR A 351 -12.91 -1.47 -36.63
CA THR A 351 -13.27 -2.47 -35.61
C THR A 351 -13.01 -3.92 -36.02
N THR A 352 -12.97 -4.18 -37.36
CA THR A 352 -12.66 -5.50 -37.90
C THR A 352 -11.20 -5.93 -37.73
N MET A 353 -10.29 -5.03 -37.33
CA MET A 353 -8.92 -5.37 -36.97
C MET A 353 -8.86 -6.22 -35.68
N LEU A 354 -9.87 -6.11 -34.82
CA LEU A 354 -10.05 -6.96 -33.67
C LEU A 354 -11.00 -8.12 -33.97
N LYS A 355 -10.52 -9.35 -33.82
CA LYS A 355 -11.29 -10.55 -34.09
C LYS A 355 -12.41 -10.75 -33.08
N PRO A 356 -13.56 -11.30 -33.50
CA PRO A 356 -14.58 -11.75 -32.59
C PRO A 356 -14.06 -12.94 -31.74
N GLY A 357 -14.55 -13.05 -30.51
CA GLY A 357 -14.30 -14.18 -29.62
C GLY A 357 -15.16 -15.39 -29.97
N SER A 358 -14.99 -16.46 -29.22
CA SER A 358 -15.82 -17.65 -29.33
C SER A 358 -17.22 -17.38 -28.75
N PRO A 359 -18.29 -17.94 -29.34
CA PRO A 359 -19.62 -17.82 -28.75
C PRO A 359 -19.64 -18.45 -27.35
N PRO A 360 -20.33 -17.83 -26.36
CA PRO A 360 -20.36 -18.32 -25.01
C PRO A 360 -21.11 -19.65 -24.90
N LYS A 361 -20.52 -20.61 -24.19
CA LYS A 361 -21.16 -21.89 -23.88
C LYS A 361 -22.15 -21.71 -22.74
N GLN A 362 -23.40 -22.12 -22.91
CA GLN A 362 -24.44 -21.91 -21.90
C GLN A 362 -24.44 -23.01 -20.81
N ARG A 363 -24.31 -24.28 -21.22
CA ARG A 363 -24.34 -25.45 -20.32
C ARG A 363 -23.43 -26.54 -20.87
N THR A 364 -22.69 -27.18 -19.98
CA THR A 364 -21.86 -28.34 -20.31
C THR A 364 -22.08 -29.43 -19.28
N ARG A 365 -21.81 -30.68 -19.63
CA ARG A 365 -21.91 -31.81 -18.71
C ARG A 365 -21.09 -31.60 -17.42
N ALA A 366 -19.97 -30.86 -17.53
CA ALA A 366 -19.16 -30.51 -16.37
C ALA A 366 -19.94 -29.68 -15.36
N ASN A 367 -20.87 -28.82 -15.78
CA ASN A 367 -21.72 -28.06 -14.85
C ASN A 367 -22.67 -28.99 -14.06
N ASP A 368 -23.22 -30.00 -14.73
CA ASP A 368 -24.12 -30.97 -14.11
C ASP A 368 -23.37 -31.82 -13.06
N ASP A 369 -22.17 -32.31 -13.39
CA ASP A 369 -21.29 -33.06 -12.48
C ASP A 369 -20.93 -32.23 -11.22
N VAL A 370 -20.79 -30.93 -11.34
CA VAL A 370 -20.50 -29.99 -10.21
C VAL A 370 -21.75 -29.79 -9.36
N VAL A 371 -22.93 -29.65 -9.94
CA VAL A 371 -24.21 -29.55 -9.19
C VAL A 371 -24.43 -30.81 -8.32
N ASP A 372 -24.21 -32.00 -8.91
CA ASP A 372 -24.30 -33.26 -8.20
C ASP A 372 -23.27 -33.32 -7.05
N ALA A 373 -22.05 -32.89 -7.28
CA ALA A 373 -20.99 -32.85 -6.27
C ALA A 373 -21.31 -31.89 -5.12
N LEU A 374 -21.84 -30.71 -5.40
CA LEU A 374 -22.24 -29.73 -4.39
C LEU A 374 -23.42 -30.25 -3.55
N SER A 375 -24.43 -30.80 -4.20
CA SER A 375 -25.59 -31.38 -3.53
C SER A 375 -25.18 -32.54 -2.62
N GLY A 376 -24.27 -33.39 -3.11
CA GLY A 376 -23.71 -34.51 -2.31
C GLY A 376 -22.95 -34.04 -1.07
N VAL A 377 -22.20 -32.93 -1.15
CA VAL A 377 -21.54 -32.35 0.03
C VAL A 377 -22.55 -31.83 1.03
N MET A 378 -23.61 -31.12 0.60
CA MET A 378 -24.65 -30.62 1.51
C MET A 378 -25.36 -31.76 2.23
N GLU A 379 -25.70 -32.84 1.50
CA GLU A 379 -26.34 -34.02 2.06
C GLU A 379 -25.43 -34.77 3.05
N GLN A 380 -24.16 -34.98 2.71
CA GLN A 380 -23.16 -35.65 3.55
C GLN A 380 -22.97 -34.94 4.90
N PHE A 381 -22.96 -33.61 4.90
CA PHE A 381 -22.81 -32.79 6.11
C PHE A 381 -24.14 -32.41 6.75
N LYS A 382 -25.27 -32.96 6.28
CA LYS A 382 -26.65 -32.73 6.79
C LYS A 382 -26.98 -31.24 6.87
N ILE A 383 -26.60 -30.48 5.84
CA ILE A 383 -26.94 -29.07 5.70
C ILE A 383 -28.20 -28.99 4.83
N ASP A 384 -29.24 -28.35 5.37
CA ASP A 384 -30.47 -28.06 4.62
C ASP A 384 -30.19 -26.87 3.68
N ALA A 385 -29.64 -27.18 2.50
CA ALA A 385 -29.29 -26.21 1.47
C ALA A 385 -29.42 -26.86 0.09
N GLU A 386 -29.95 -26.13 -0.87
CA GLU A 386 -30.24 -26.63 -2.22
C GLU A 386 -29.51 -25.75 -3.27
N VAL A 387 -28.97 -26.39 -4.32
CA VAL A 387 -28.46 -25.71 -5.50
C VAL A 387 -29.62 -25.35 -6.41
N THR A 388 -30.06 -24.10 -6.39
CA THR A 388 -31.25 -23.60 -7.10
C THR A 388 -30.97 -23.19 -8.53
N GLY A 389 -29.71 -22.92 -8.87
CA GLY A 389 -29.32 -22.55 -10.22
C GLY A 389 -27.81 -22.34 -10.37
N PHE A 390 -27.41 -22.01 -11.59
CA PHE A 390 -26.03 -21.57 -11.85
C PHE A 390 -25.98 -20.55 -12.98
N THR A 391 -24.97 -19.66 -12.90
CA THR A 391 -24.65 -18.71 -13.96
C THR A 391 -23.25 -19.03 -14.48
N ARG A 392 -23.12 -19.37 -15.75
CA ARG A 392 -21.85 -19.68 -16.38
C ARG A 392 -21.20 -18.42 -16.92
N GLY A 393 -20.07 -18.02 -16.35
CA GLY A 393 -19.21 -17.01 -16.90
C GLY A 393 -18.06 -17.61 -17.76
N PRO A 394 -17.20 -16.76 -18.31
CA PRO A 394 -16.14 -17.23 -19.23
C PRO A 394 -15.08 -18.10 -18.53
N THR A 395 -14.73 -17.82 -17.30
CA THR A 395 -13.68 -18.51 -16.55
C THR A 395 -14.19 -19.34 -15.40
N VAL A 396 -15.24 -18.86 -14.72
CA VAL A 396 -15.85 -19.53 -13.58
C VAL A 396 -17.36 -19.64 -13.78
N THR A 397 -17.94 -20.67 -13.17
CA THR A 397 -19.39 -20.81 -13.04
C THR A 397 -19.74 -20.51 -11.59
N ARG A 398 -20.71 -19.64 -11.36
CA ARG A 398 -21.26 -19.35 -10.04
C ARG A 398 -22.51 -20.18 -9.82
N TYR A 399 -22.44 -21.12 -8.87
CA TYR A 399 -23.56 -21.94 -8.42
C TYR A 399 -24.26 -21.22 -7.28
N GLU A 400 -25.59 -21.16 -7.36
CA GLU A 400 -26.44 -20.47 -6.40
C GLU A 400 -26.99 -21.49 -5.40
N ILE A 401 -26.71 -21.28 -4.12
CA ILE A 401 -27.12 -22.15 -3.04
C ILE A 401 -28.06 -21.38 -2.12
N GLU A 402 -29.30 -21.82 -2.05
CA GLU A 402 -30.28 -21.34 -1.08
C GLU A 402 -30.21 -22.15 0.21
N LEU A 403 -30.33 -21.45 1.35
CA LEU A 403 -30.26 -22.04 2.68
C LEU A 403 -31.65 -22.25 3.23
N GLY A 404 -31.88 -23.40 3.87
CA GLY A 404 -33.08 -23.62 4.66
C GLY A 404 -33.16 -22.67 5.88
N PRO A 405 -34.35 -22.46 6.45
CA PRO A 405 -34.62 -21.39 7.42
C PRO A 405 -33.79 -21.44 8.72
N ALA A 406 -33.26 -22.60 9.08
CA ALA A 406 -32.45 -22.79 10.30
C ALA A 406 -30.94 -22.92 10.04
N VAL A 407 -30.47 -22.71 8.81
CA VAL A 407 -29.06 -22.87 8.42
C VAL A 407 -28.31 -21.54 8.49
N LYS A 408 -27.25 -21.50 9.27
CA LYS A 408 -26.33 -20.35 9.30
C LYS A 408 -25.37 -20.41 8.12
N VAL A 409 -25.10 -19.27 7.54
CA VAL A 409 -24.16 -19.09 6.41
C VAL A 409 -22.77 -19.69 6.69
N GLU A 410 -22.30 -19.54 7.95
CA GLU A 410 -21.01 -20.05 8.39
C GLU A 410 -20.87 -21.58 8.25
N LYS A 411 -21.99 -22.35 8.34
CA LYS A 411 -21.94 -23.79 8.13
C LYS A 411 -21.52 -24.16 6.70
N VAL A 412 -21.98 -23.39 5.70
CA VAL A 412 -21.63 -23.64 4.30
C VAL A 412 -20.22 -23.10 3.99
N THR A 413 -19.88 -21.92 4.49
CA THR A 413 -18.55 -21.33 4.25
C THR A 413 -17.42 -22.14 4.91
N ALA A 414 -17.68 -22.80 6.05
CA ALA A 414 -16.74 -23.71 6.70
C ALA A 414 -16.44 -24.97 5.85
N LEU A 415 -17.34 -25.35 4.95
CA LEU A 415 -17.14 -26.49 4.05
C LEU A 415 -16.32 -26.19 2.80
N THR A 416 -15.73 -25.02 2.66
CA THR A 416 -14.96 -24.62 1.45
C THR A 416 -13.94 -25.69 1.05
N LYS A 417 -13.22 -26.29 2.00
CA LYS A 417 -12.23 -27.35 1.73
C LYS A 417 -12.89 -28.65 1.25
N ASN A 418 -14.03 -29.01 1.82
CA ASN A 418 -14.78 -30.21 1.45
C ASN A 418 -15.38 -30.05 0.04
N ILE A 419 -15.93 -28.86 -0.25
CA ILE A 419 -16.40 -28.49 -1.58
C ILE A 419 -15.25 -28.58 -2.58
N SER A 420 -14.11 -27.97 -2.29
CA SER A 420 -12.93 -28.02 -3.15
C SER A 420 -12.49 -29.45 -3.49
N LEU A 421 -12.54 -30.35 -2.50
CA LEU A 421 -12.22 -31.77 -2.70
C LEU A 421 -13.26 -32.46 -3.59
N ALA A 422 -14.55 -32.22 -3.34
CA ALA A 422 -15.65 -32.86 -4.09
C ALA A 422 -15.64 -32.41 -5.57
N VAL A 423 -15.45 -31.11 -5.84
CA VAL A 423 -15.41 -30.56 -7.20
C VAL A 423 -14.02 -30.64 -7.85
N LYS A 424 -13.04 -31.21 -7.15
CA LYS A 424 -11.66 -31.41 -7.63
C LYS A 424 -10.98 -30.11 -8.08
N SER A 425 -11.26 -28.99 -7.38
CA SER A 425 -10.70 -27.67 -7.69
C SER A 425 -10.21 -26.99 -6.40
N ALA A 426 -8.96 -26.53 -6.39
CA ALA A 426 -8.39 -25.81 -5.25
C ALA A 426 -8.89 -24.34 -5.17
N GLU A 427 -9.33 -23.77 -6.28
CA GLU A 427 -9.63 -22.34 -6.43
C GLU A 427 -11.14 -22.06 -6.30
N VAL A 428 -11.78 -22.66 -5.29
CA VAL A 428 -13.20 -22.41 -4.98
C VAL A 428 -13.31 -21.13 -4.16
N ARG A 429 -14.17 -20.20 -4.61
CA ARG A 429 -14.48 -18.97 -3.91
C ARG A 429 -15.95 -18.92 -3.53
N ILE A 430 -16.22 -18.61 -2.26
CA ILE A 430 -17.60 -18.45 -1.78
C ILE A 430 -17.90 -16.96 -1.61
N GLN A 431 -18.98 -16.51 -2.24
CA GLN A 431 -19.53 -15.17 -2.11
C GLN A 431 -20.84 -15.22 -1.34
N SER A 432 -20.95 -14.50 -0.24
CA SER A 432 -22.16 -14.50 0.58
C SER A 432 -22.46 -13.07 1.08
N PRO A 433 -23.69 -12.58 0.84
CA PRO A 433 -24.68 -13.07 -0.13
C PRO A 433 -24.29 -12.71 -1.58
N ILE A 434 -24.94 -13.30 -2.55
CA ILE A 434 -24.94 -12.79 -3.93
C ILE A 434 -25.68 -11.44 -3.92
N PRO A 435 -25.13 -10.37 -4.53
CA PRO A 435 -25.82 -9.10 -4.60
C PRO A 435 -27.22 -9.25 -5.23
N GLY A 436 -28.25 -8.74 -4.55
CA GLY A 436 -29.63 -8.80 -5.01
C GLY A 436 -30.34 -10.16 -4.85
N LYS A 437 -29.69 -11.18 -4.27
CA LYS A 437 -30.29 -12.52 -4.04
C LYS A 437 -30.10 -12.99 -2.61
N SER A 438 -31.06 -13.74 -2.09
CA SER A 438 -30.98 -14.41 -0.77
C SER A 438 -30.26 -15.75 -0.86
N ALA A 439 -29.19 -15.84 -1.62
CA ALA A 439 -28.44 -17.06 -1.89
C ALA A 439 -26.93 -16.87 -1.69
N ILE A 440 -26.24 -17.98 -1.48
CA ILE A 440 -24.75 -18.04 -1.46
C ILE A 440 -24.27 -18.43 -2.85
N GLY A 441 -23.31 -17.69 -3.40
CA GLY A 441 -22.63 -18.03 -4.65
C GLY A 441 -21.36 -18.85 -4.38
N VAL A 442 -21.25 -20.02 -5.00
CA VAL A 442 -20.03 -20.81 -5.03
C VAL A 442 -19.45 -20.72 -6.44
N GLU A 443 -18.35 -20.00 -6.56
CA GLU A 443 -17.63 -19.81 -7.82
C GLU A 443 -16.60 -20.92 -8.01
N ILE A 444 -16.73 -21.69 -9.09
CA ILE A 444 -15.89 -22.83 -9.42
C ILE A 444 -15.31 -22.64 -10.81
N PRO A 445 -13.99 -22.81 -11.01
CA PRO A 445 -13.37 -22.68 -12.32
C PRO A 445 -13.93 -23.64 -13.37
N ASN A 446 -14.16 -23.10 -14.56
CA ASN A 446 -14.57 -23.92 -15.71
C ASN A 446 -13.39 -24.76 -16.20
N THR A 447 -13.66 -26.01 -16.52
CA THR A 447 -12.67 -26.90 -17.17
C THR A 447 -12.42 -26.49 -18.61
N ASP A 448 -13.44 -25.97 -19.28
CA ASP A 448 -13.48 -25.51 -20.68
C ASP A 448 -13.75 -24.00 -20.75
N LYS A 449 -12.74 -23.18 -20.43
CA LYS A 449 -12.80 -21.71 -20.37
C LYS A 449 -13.08 -21.10 -21.73
N ASP A 450 -13.84 -19.99 -21.74
CA ASP A 450 -14.07 -19.19 -22.91
C ASP A 450 -13.05 -18.05 -23.01
N ILE A 451 -12.62 -17.69 -24.23
CA ILE A 451 -11.71 -16.56 -24.47
C ILE A 451 -12.55 -15.31 -24.64
N VAL A 452 -12.34 -14.31 -23.78
CA VAL A 452 -12.96 -13.01 -23.91
C VAL A 452 -12.14 -12.15 -24.86
N SER A 453 -12.67 -11.83 -26.04
CA SER A 453 -12.00 -10.96 -27.02
C SER A 453 -12.20 -9.50 -26.65
N LEU A 454 -11.14 -8.68 -26.76
CA LEU A 454 -11.22 -7.22 -26.62
C LEU A 454 -12.19 -6.61 -27.65
N GLY A 455 -12.20 -7.15 -28.88
CA GLY A 455 -13.11 -6.70 -29.94
C GLY A 455 -14.59 -6.83 -29.56
N ASP A 456 -14.97 -7.93 -28.88
CA ASP A 456 -16.35 -8.12 -28.43
C ASP A 456 -16.74 -7.14 -27.32
N VAL A 457 -15.81 -6.85 -26.42
CA VAL A 457 -16.04 -5.86 -25.33
C VAL A 457 -16.23 -4.46 -25.91
N LEU A 458 -15.37 -4.05 -26.85
CA LEU A 458 -15.44 -2.71 -27.46
C LEU A 458 -16.64 -2.54 -28.42
N ARG A 459 -17.15 -3.62 -29.02
CA ARG A 459 -18.39 -3.58 -29.82
C ARG A 459 -19.67 -3.70 -29.00
N SER A 460 -19.55 -3.92 -27.69
CA SER A 460 -20.75 -4.06 -26.83
C SER A 460 -21.52 -2.75 -26.70
N PRO A 461 -22.84 -2.82 -26.43
CA PRO A 461 -23.68 -1.63 -26.23
C PRO A 461 -23.16 -0.72 -25.12
N VAL A 462 -22.56 -1.31 -24.07
CA VAL A 462 -21.98 -0.55 -22.95
C VAL A 462 -20.79 0.29 -23.41
N ALA A 463 -19.95 -0.25 -24.33
CA ALA A 463 -18.81 0.49 -24.86
C ALA A 463 -19.20 1.52 -25.93
N THR A 464 -20.25 1.25 -26.70
CA THR A 464 -20.71 2.14 -27.79
C THR A 464 -21.63 3.26 -27.29
N SER A 465 -22.18 3.16 -26.08
CA SER A 465 -23.00 4.21 -25.46
C SER A 465 -22.20 5.35 -24.83
N ASP A 466 -20.89 5.18 -24.61
CA ASP A 466 -19.97 6.21 -24.08
C ASP A 466 -18.89 6.49 -25.13
N ASP A 467 -18.97 7.64 -25.79
CA ASP A 467 -18.01 8.06 -26.84
C ASP A 467 -16.73 8.68 -26.30
N HIS A 468 -16.53 8.66 -24.99
CA HIS A 468 -15.38 9.28 -24.37
C HIS A 468 -14.05 8.64 -24.81
N PRO A 469 -13.01 9.41 -25.21
CA PRO A 469 -11.75 8.88 -25.72
C PRO A 469 -10.98 8.01 -24.71
N MET A 470 -11.20 8.24 -23.42
CA MET A 470 -10.54 7.49 -22.33
C MET A 470 -11.30 6.20 -21.91
N LEU A 471 -12.31 5.77 -22.69
CA LEU A 471 -13.01 4.51 -22.42
C LEU A 471 -12.16 3.31 -22.84
N VAL A 472 -12.00 2.33 -21.95
CA VAL A 472 -11.23 1.11 -22.19
C VAL A 472 -12.05 -0.15 -21.89
N GLY A 473 -11.82 -1.20 -22.65
CA GLY A 473 -12.42 -2.52 -22.43
C GLY A 473 -11.64 -3.27 -21.35
N LEU A 474 -12.32 -3.68 -20.27
CA LEU A 474 -11.72 -4.52 -19.24
C LEU A 474 -11.95 -6.01 -19.49
N GLY A 475 -13.17 -6.41 -19.85
CA GLY A 475 -13.48 -7.81 -20.04
C GLY A 475 -14.95 -8.16 -19.81
N LYS A 476 -15.19 -9.34 -19.23
CA LYS A 476 -16.52 -9.80 -18.83
C LYS A 476 -16.55 -10.20 -17.36
N ASP A 477 -17.67 -9.96 -16.70
CA ASP A 477 -17.91 -10.41 -15.32
C ASP A 477 -18.29 -11.90 -15.26
N VAL A 478 -18.61 -12.38 -14.05
CA VAL A 478 -19.02 -13.76 -13.81
C VAL A 478 -20.41 -14.10 -14.39
N GLU A 479 -21.17 -13.10 -14.80
CA GLU A 479 -22.48 -13.24 -15.44
C GLU A 479 -22.38 -13.20 -16.98
N GLY A 480 -21.16 -12.92 -17.49
CA GLY A 480 -20.90 -12.78 -18.92
C GLY A 480 -21.16 -11.38 -19.49
N SER A 481 -21.52 -10.41 -18.62
CA SER A 481 -21.76 -9.01 -19.00
C SER A 481 -20.44 -8.33 -19.32
N ASN A 482 -20.44 -7.49 -20.36
CA ASN A 482 -19.26 -6.73 -20.74
C ASN A 482 -18.98 -5.60 -19.75
N VAL A 483 -17.72 -5.47 -19.35
CA VAL A 483 -17.26 -4.46 -18.40
C VAL A 483 -16.24 -3.57 -19.07
N VAL A 484 -16.54 -2.28 -19.06
CA VAL A 484 -15.68 -1.21 -19.54
C VAL A 484 -15.34 -0.25 -18.40
N ALA A 485 -14.30 0.54 -18.55
CA ALA A 485 -13.95 1.59 -17.61
C ALA A 485 -13.56 2.86 -18.37
N ASN A 486 -13.97 4.00 -17.82
CA ASN A 486 -13.55 5.31 -18.32
C ASN A 486 -12.44 5.82 -17.40
N LEU A 487 -11.20 5.91 -17.92
CA LEU A 487 -10.02 6.30 -17.14
C LEU A 487 -10.08 7.76 -16.66
N ALA A 488 -10.85 8.63 -17.30
CA ALA A 488 -11.06 10.00 -16.81
C ALA A 488 -11.98 10.01 -15.57
N LYS A 489 -13.00 9.13 -15.54
CA LYS A 489 -13.84 8.93 -14.36
C LYS A 489 -13.15 8.12 -13.28
N MET A 490 -12.16 7.29 -13.65
CA MET A 490 -11.33 6.43 -12.79
C MET A 490 -9.85 6.84 -12.95
N PRO A 491 -9.46 7.98 -12.41
CA PRO A 491 -8.28 8.72 -12.86
C PRO A 491 -6.95 8.00 -12.69
N HIS A 492 -6.83 7.13 -11.69
CA HIS A 492 -5.59 6.42 -11.39
C HIS A 492 -5.90 4.98 -11.01
N VAL A 493 -5.18 4.04 -11.59
CA VAL A 493 -5.41 2.60 -11.44
C VAL A 493 -4.13 1.89 -11.05
N LEU A 494 -4.21 1.08 -10.00
CA LEU A 494 -3.18 0.12 -9.64
C LEU A 494 -3.52 -1.24 -10.25
N VAL A 495 -2.60 -1.80 -11.05
CA VAL A 495 -2.74 -3.13 -11.69
C VAL A 495 -1.65 -4.05 -11.15
N ALA A 496 -2.00 -5.09 -10.40
CA ALA A 496 -0.98 -5.93 -9.80
C ALA A 496 -1.33 -7.42 -9.86
N GLY A 497 -0.32 -8.28 -9.89
CA GLY A 497 -0.47 -9.74 -9.91
C GLY A 497 0.81 -10.47 -10.26
N ALA A 498 0.85 -11.78 -10.01
CA ALA A 498 2.00 -12.62 -10.29
C ALA A 498 2.32 -12.70 -11.80
N THR A 499 3.55 -13.10 -12.13
CA THR A 499 3.97 -13.32 -13.50
C THR A 499 3.05 -14.34 -14.19
N GLY A 500 2.58 -14.03 -15.41
CA GLY A 500 1.67 -14.90 -16.17
C GLY A 500 0.20 -14.86 -15.68
N ALA A 501 -0.15 -14.06 -14.69
CA ALA A 501 -1.52 -13.92 -14.20
C ALA A 501 -2.46 -13.17 -15.17
N GLY A 502 -1.93 -12.33 -16.07
CA GLY A 502 -2.69 -11.57 -17.07
C GLY A 502 -2.47 -10.06 -17.06
N LYS A 503 -1.56 -9.55 -16.21
CA LYS A 503 -1.24 -8.11 -16.07
C LYS A 503 -0.87 -7.47 -17.42
N SER A 504 0.09 -8.02 -18.13
CA SER A 504 0.57 -7.49 -19.41
C SER A 504 -0.51 -7.51 -20.48
N THR A 505 -1.32 -8.57 -20.52
CA THR A 505 -2.49 -8.64 -21.43
C THR A 505 -3.50 -7.53 -21.15
N CYS A 506 -3.73 -7.22 -19.87
CA CYS A 506 -4.60 -6.12 -19.47
C CYS A 506 -4.05 -4.77 -19.94
N ILE A 507 -2.77 -4.49 -19.69
CA ILE A 507 -2.12 -3.24 -20.12
C ILE A 507 -2.20 -3.10 -21.65
N ASN A 508 -1.92 -4.18 -22.38
CA ASN A 508 -2.09 -4.20 -23.83
C ASN A 508 -3.53 -3.92 -24.26
N GLY A 509 -4.51 -4.48 -23.53
CA GLY A 509 -5.94 -4.20 -23.75
C GLY A 509 -6.29 -2.72 -23.52
N LEU A 510 -5.73 -2.09 -22.49
CA LEU A 510 -5.93 -0.66 -22.20
C LEU A 510 -5.38 0.22 -23.32
N ILE A 511 -4.10 0.02 -23.70
CA ILE A 511 -3.46 0.79 -24.77
C ILE A 511 -4.18 0.61 -26.10
N THR A 512 -4.47 -0.65 -26.46
CA THR A 512 -5.20 -0.97 -27.71
C THR A 512 -6.58 -0.32 -27.73
N SER A 513 -7.32 -0.32 -26.61
CA SER A 513 -8.62 0.33 -26.52
C SER A 513 -8.53 1.82 -26.81
N LEU A 514 -7.51 2.50 -26.30
CA LEU A 514 -7.28 3.93 -26.53
C LEU A 514 -6.93 4.19 -28.00
N MET A 515 -6.02 3.41 -28.59
CA MET A 515 -5.65 3.55 -30.01
C MET A 515 -6.82 3.31 -30.96
N MET A 516 -7.79 2.49 -30.57
CA MET A 516 -9.01 2.21 -31.33
C MET A 516 -10.06 3.33 -31.24
N ARG A 517 -9.96 4.22 -30.23
CA ARG A 517 -11.04 5.16 -29.85
C ARG A 517 -10.61 6.61 -29.77
N ALA A 518 -9.32 6.89 -29.67
CA ALA A 518 -8.79 8.25 -29.48
C ALA A 518 -7.76 8.58 -30.54
N THR A 519 -7.74 9.84 -30.95
CA THR A 519 -6.68 10.40 -31.78
C THR A 519 -5.49 10.87 -30.93
N PRO A 520 -4.32 11.10 -31.53
CA PRO A 520 -3.16 11.68 -30.84
C PRO A 520 -3.42 13.07 -30.24
N ASP A 521 -4.37 13.82 -30.80
CA ASP A 521 -4.74 15.15 -30.29
C ASP A 521 -5.74 15.08 -29.12
N GLU A 522 -6.39 13.92 -28.93
CA GLU A 522 -7.28 13.69 -27.79
C GLU A 522 -6.56 13.00 -26.62
N VAL A 523 -5.65 12.06 -26.90
CA VAL A 523 -4.93 11.27 -25.87
C VAL A 523 -3.47 11.16 -26.21
N ARG A 524 -2.62 11.59 -25.30
CA ARG A 524 -1.16 11.42 -25.38
C ARG A 524 -0.71 10.45 -24.29
N MET A 525 0.38 9.72 -24.55
CA MET A 525 0.85 8.68 -23.64
C MET A 525 2.34 8.81 -23.33
N ILE A 526 2.70 8.49 -22.07
CA ILE A 526 4.05 8.18 -21.62
C ILE A 526 4.05 6.70 -21.23
N LEU A 527 4.90 5.90 -21.88
CA LEU A 527 5.05 4.49 -21.59
C LEU A 527 6.41 4.22 -20.94
N VAL A 528 6.38 3.53 -19.78
CA VAL A 528 7.57 3.18 -19.01
C VAL A 528 7.67 1.66 -18.94
N ASP A 529 8.70 1.10 -19.57
CA ASP A 529 9.01 -0.34 -19.62
C ASP A 529 10.47 -0.61 -19.26
N PRO A 530 10.82 -0.70 -17.98
CA PRO A 530 12.20 -0.93 -17.54
C PRO A 530 12.79 -2.26 -18.04
N LYS A 531 11.93 -3.24 -18.32
CA LYS A 531 12.32 -4.59 -18.74
C LYS A 531 12.51 -4.72 -20.24
N ARG A 532 12.02 -3.77 -21.05
CA ARG A 532 12.03 -3.79 -22.53
C ARG A 532 11.36 -5.02 -23.14
N VAL A 533 10.24 -5.45 -22.58
CA VAL A 533 9.58 -6.70 -22.98
C VAL A 533 8.12 -6.46 -23.38
N GLU A 534 7.38 -5.73 -22.57
CA GLU A 534 5.93 -5.71 -22.65
C GLU A 534 5.38 -4.63 -23.59
N LEU A 535 6.03 -3.45 -23.65
CA LEU A 535 5.52 -2.26 -24.33
C LEU A 535 6.27 -1.90 -25.61
N THR A 536 7.36 -2.59 -25.96
CA THR A 536 8.21 -2.27 -27.12
C THR A 536 7.45 -2.28 -28.45
N MET A 537 6.36 -3.03 -28.57
CA MET A 537 5.55 -3.08 -29.79
C MET A 537 4.83 -1.75 -30.12
N TYR A 538 4.69 -0.86 -29.13
CA TYR A 538 4.06 0.47 -29.27
C TYR A 538 5.07 1.58 -29.60
N GLU A 539 6.37 1.28 -29.73
CA GLU A 539 7.37 2.29 -30.08
C GLU A 539 7.02 2.99 -31.38
N GLY A 540 7.05 4.32 -31.39
CA GLY A 540 6.79 5.14 -32.58
C GLY A 540 5.30 5.33 -32.94
N ILE A 541 4.33 5.00 -32.09
CA ILE A 541 2.93 5.38 -32.32
C ILE A 541 2.75 6.89 -32.12
N PRO A 542 1.86 7.55 -32.88
CA PRO A 542 1.69 9.02 -32.83
C PRO A 542 1.17 9.55 -31.48
N HIS A 543 0.60 8.68 -30.65
CA HIS A 543 0.12 9.04 -29.30
C HIS A 543 1.26 9.25 -28.30
N LEU A 544 2.49 8.81 -28.57
CA LEU A 544 3.60 8.99 -27.66
C LEU A 544 4.11 10.43 -27.66
N ILE A 545 4.41 10.96 -26.45
CA ILE A 545 5.07 12.26 -26.29
C ILE A 545 6.57 12.16 -26.07
N THR A 546 7.06 10.95 -25.78
CA THR A 546 8.49 10.61 -25.66
C THR A 546 8.69 9.16 -26.10
N PRO A 547 9.88 8.75 -26.57
CA PRO A 547 10.20 7.34 -26.76
C PRO A 547 9.92 6.53 -25.49
N ILE A 548 9.67 5.23 -25.61
CA ILE A 548 9.39 4.37 -24.46
C ILE A 548 10.54 4.44 -23.46
N ILE A 549 10.25 4.82 -22.22
CA ILE A 549 11.27 5.03 -21.20
C ILE A 549 11.66 3.69 -20.59
N THR A 550 12.93 3.33 -20.73
CA THR A 550 13.47 2.06 -20.24
C THR A 550 14.41 2.20 -19.04
N ASN A 551 14.87 3.41 -18.74
CA ASN A 551 15.73 3.69 -17.61
C ASN A 551 14.89 4.16 -16.42
N PRO A 552 14.96 3.50 -15.24
CA PRO A 552 14.17 3.88 -14.06
C PRO A 552 14.43 5.29 -13.54
N LYS A 553 15.65 5.84 -13.67
CA LYS A 553 15.94 7.23 -13.30
C LYS A 553 15.22 8.20 -14.22
N LYS A 554 15.32 7.98 -15.53
CA LYS A 554 14.59 8.80 -16.52
C LYS A 554 13.07 8.68 -16.34
N ALA A 555 12.57 7.53 -15.86
CA ALA A 555 11.16 7.35 -15.53
C ALA A 555 10.74 8.21 -14.31
N ALA A 556 11.59 8.32 -13.29
CA ALA A 556 11.35 9.23 -12.16
C ALA A 556 11.36 10.70 -12.62
N GLU A 557 12.31 11.09 -13.46
CA GLU A 557 12.38 12.43 -14.08
C GLU A 557 11.13 12.73 -14.92
N ALA A 558 10.67 11.77 -15.73
CA ALA A 558 9.44 11.91 -16.50
C ALA A 558 8.19 12.08 -15.61
N LEU A 559 8.13 11.40 -14.47
CA LEU A 559 7.06 11.62 -13.48
C LEU A 559 7.12 13.02 -12.88
N GLN A 560 8.30 13.55 -12.60
CA GLN A 560 8.46 14.95 -12.16
C GLN A 560 8.06 15.95 -13.26
N TRP A 561 8.39 15.64 -14.51
CA TRP A 561 7.92 16.44 -15.65
C TRP A 561 6.38 16.45 -15.73
N VAL A 562 5.72 15.29 -15.49
CA VAL A 562 4.24 15.20 -15.44
C VAL A 562 3.66 16.09 -14.33
N VAL A 563 4.34 16.21 -13.19
CA VAL A 563 3.97 17.14 -12.12
C VAL A 563 4.03 18.59 -12.63
N GLY A 564 5.12 18.96 -13.31
CA GLY A 564 5.24 20.30 -13.91
C GLY A 564 4.20 20.58 -15.01
N GLU A 565 3.87 19.57 -15.84
CA GLU A 565 2.78 19.69 -16.83
C GLU A 565 1.42 19.89 -16.15
N MET A 566 1.17 19.18 -15.05
CA MET A 566 -0.03 19.34 -14.24
C MET A 566 -0.15 20.78 -13.70
N ASP A 567 0.91 21.30 -13.11
CA ASP A 567 0.95 22.68 -12.58
C ASP A 567 0.69 23.70 -13.68
N ARG A 568 1.32 23.54 -14.84
CA ARG A 568 1.12 24.42 -16.01
C ARG A 568 -0.34 24.41 -16.49
N ARG A 569 -1.00 23.23 -16.52
CA ARG A 569 -2.42 23.14 -16.86
C ARG A 569 -3.30 23.82 -15.83
N TYR A 570 -2.95 23.71 -14.54
CA TYR A 570 -3.67 24.41 -13.48
C TYR A 570 -3.53 25.91 -13.56
N ASP A 571 -2.37 26.44 -13.94
CA ASP A 571 -2.17 27.88 -14.18
C ASP A 571 -3.08 28.39 -15.29
N ASP A 572 -3.23 27.63 -16.38
CA ASP A 572 -4.12 28.00 -17.49
C ASP A 572 -5.60 27.89 -17.10
N LEU A 573 -5.98 26.84 -16.36
CA LEU A 573 -7.33 26.72 -15.83
C LEU A 573 -7.68 27.86 -14.88
N ALA A 574 -6.74 28.22 -13.98
CA ALA A 574 -6.94 29.32 -13.04
C ALA A 574 -7.04 30.68 -13.75
N ALA A 575 -6.14 30.95 -14.71
CA ALA A 575 -6.12 32.19 -15.49
C ALA A 575 -7.38 32.36 -16.34
N SER A 576 -7.93 31.27 -16.87
CA SER A 576 -9.14 31.25 -17.70
C SER A 576 -10.45 31.11 -16.90
N GLY A 577 -10.37 30.78 -15.59
CA GLY A 577 -11.53 30.62 -14.71
C GLY A 577 -12.24 29.28 -14.82
N TYR A 578 -11.68 28.33 -15.55
CA TYR A 578 -12.22 26.96 -15.67
C TYR A 578 -11.67 26.05 -14.55
N ARG A 579 -12.46 25.02 -14.19
CA ARG A 579 -12.09 24.08 -13.14
C ARG A 579 -11.70 22.70 -13.66
N HIS A 580 -12.02 22.41 -14.92
CA HIS A 580 -11.76 21.11 -15.54
C HIS A 580 -11.25 21.29 -16.97
N VAL A 581 -10.36 20.43 -17.39
CA VAL A 581 -9.74 20.47 -18.72
C VAL A 581 -10.77 20.33 -19.85
N ASP A 582 -11.85 19.59 -19.63
CA ASP A 582 -12.90 19.40 -20.64
C ASP A 582 -13.65 20.70 -20.94
N ASP A 583 -14.00 21.46 -19.90
CA ASP A 583 -14.68 22.76 -20.03
C ASP A 583 -13.75 23.78 -20.70
N PHE A 584 -12.48 23.79 -20.28
CA PHE A 584 -11.43 24.60 -20.89
C PHE A 584 -11.27 24.27 -22.38
N ASN A 585 -11.12 22.99 -22.73
CA ASN A 585 -10.98 22.54 -24.12
C ASN A 585 -12.21 22.90 -24.97
N ALA A 586 -13.41 22.78 -24.41
CA ALA A 586 -14.63 23.17 -25.09
C ALA A 586 -14.64 24.68 -25.42
N ALA A 587 -14.26 25.53 -24.46
CA ALA A 587 -14.18 26.97 -24.65
C ALA A 587 -13.07 27.39 -25.63
N VAL A 588 -11.91 26.69 -25.63
CA VAL A 588 -10.86 26.93 -26.62
C VAL A 588 -11.36 26.58 -28.04
N ARG A 589 -11.97 25.40 -28.22
CA ARG A 589 -12.53 25.00 -29.54
C ARG A 589 -13.65 25.93 -30.02
N ALA A 590 -14.46 26.46 -29.10
CA ALA A 590 -15.51 27.44 -29.43
C ALA A 590 -14.95 28.84 -29.74
N GLY A 591 -13.63 29.09 -29.54
CA GLY A 591 -13.02 30.41 -29.71
C GLY A 591 -13.45 31.44 -28.66
N GLU A 592 -14.02 31.00 -27.54
CA GLU A 592 -14.48 31.87 -26.45
C GLU A 592 -13.32 32.36 -25.58
N LEU A 593 -12.23 31.58 -25.47
CA LEU A 593 -11.03 31.93 -24.74
C LEU A 593 -10.07 32.74 -25.59
N LYS A 594 -9.78 33.96 -25.11
CA LYS A 594 -8.75 34.84 -25.69
C LYS A 594 -7.61 34.98 -24.70
N ALA A 595 -6.39 34.98 -25.23
CA ALA A 595 -5.22 35.25 -24.42
C ALA A 595 -5.37 36.58 -23.65
N PRO A 596 -4.89 36.70 -22.42
CA PRO A 596 -4.90 37.95 -21.66
C PRO A 596 -4.20 39.06 -22.45
N LEU A 597 -4.72 40.26 -22.42
CA LEU A 597 -4.15 41.42 -23.09
C LEU A 597 -2.69 41.64 -22.66
N GLY A 598 -1.78 41.57 -23.62
CA GLY A 598 -0.34 41.68 -23.38
C GLY A 598 0.39 40.36 -23.11
N SER A 599 -0.26 39.21 -23.22
CA SER A 599 0.34 37.88 -23.17
C SER A 599 0.57 37.37 -24.59
N GLU A 600 1.76 36.83 -24.86
CA GLU A 600 2.06 36.08 -26.09
C GLU A 600 1.56 34.62 -26.06
N ARG A 601 0.81 34.23 -24.99
CA ARG A 601 0.38 32.85 -24.77
C ARG A 601 -0.84 32.54 -25.63
N GLU A 602 -0.74 31.57 -26.50
CA GLU A 602 -1.88 31.01 -27.24
C GLU A 602 -2.46 29.84 -26.45
N TYR A 603 -3.79 29.82 -26.28
CA TYR A 603 -4.48 28.68 -25.65
C TYR A 603 -4.79 27.63 -26.71
N GLU A 604 -4.28 26.41 -26.47
CA GLU A 604 -4.57 25.22 -27.27
C GLU A 604 -5.33 24.18 -26.43
N PRO A 605 -6.17 23.34 -27.05
CA PRO A 605 -6.83 22.27 -26.34
C PRO A 605 -5.80 21.29 -25.77
N TYR A 606 -5.89 20.98 -24.48
CA TYR A 606 -5.04 19.98 -23.82
C TYR A 606 -5.52 18.56 -24.11
N PRO A 607 -4.70 17.68 -24.69
CA PRO A 607 -5.01 16.26 -24.74
C PRO A 607 -4.99 15.65 -23.34
N TYR A 608 -5.77 14.60 -23.13
CA TYR A 608 -5.56 13.74 -21.96
C TYR A 608 -4.16 13.19 -21.97
N LEU A 609 -3.52 13.15 -20.82
CA LEU A 609 -2.19 12.55 -20.66
C LEU A 609 -2.29 11.28 -19.83
N LEU A 610 -1.97 10.15 -20.43
CA LEU A 610 -1.93 8.86 -19.75
C LEU A 610 -0.50 8.39 -19.55
N VAL A 611 -0.11 8.16 -18.31
CA VAL A 611 1.19 7.59 -17.97
C VAL A 611 0.99 6.13 -17.55
N ILE A 612 1.65 5.21 -18.22
CA ILE A 612 1.60 3.78 -17.93
C ILE A 612 2.98 3.31 -17.49
N VAL A 613 3.07 2.80 -16.26
CA VAL A 613 4.28 2.18 -15.71
C VAL A 613 4.05 0.68 -15.64
N ASP A 614 4.79 -0.10 -16.43
CA ASP A 614 4.64 -1.57 -16.46
C ASP A 614 5.14 -2.27 -15.20
N GLU A 615 6.24 -1.77 -14.61
CA GLU A 615 6.78 -2.36 -13.38
C GLU A 615 7.21 -1.25 -12.40
N LEU A 616 6.30 -0.88 -11.51
CA LEU A 616 6.55 0.12 -10.48
C LEU A 616 7.68 -0.29 -9.52
N ALA A 617 7.83 -1.60 -9.25
CA ALA A 617 8.87 -2.10 -8.36
C ALA A 617 10.27 -1.71 -8.81
N ASP A 618 10.54 -1.71 -10.12
CA ASP A 618 11.86 -1.40 -10.64
C ASP A 618 12.19 0.10 -10.48
N LEU A 619 11.18 0.98 -10.49
CA LEU A 619 11.34 2.41 -10.19
C LEU A 619 11.55 2.65 -8.69
N MET A 620 10.74 2.01 -7.85
CA MET A 620 10.81 2.11 -6.38
C MET A 620 12.12 1.55 -5.81
N MET A 621 12.80 0.66 -6.51
CA MET A 621 14.13 0.17 -6.13
C MET A 621 15.26 1.18 -6.42
N VAL A 622 15.06 2.10 -7.35
CA VAL A 622 16.11 3.04 -7.82
C VAL A 622 15.94 4.44 -7.21
N ALA A 623 14.71 4.97 -7.23
CA ALA A 623 14.39 6.32 -6.75
C ALA A 623 13.06 6.32 -5.96
N PRO A 624 12.98 5.62 -4.81
CA PRO A 624 11.72 5.41 -4.11
C PRO A 624 11.04 6.71 -3.67
N ARG A 625 11.80 7.69 -3.17
CA ARG A 625 11.24 8.98 -2.69
C ARG A 625 10.70 9.82 -3.84
N ASP A 626 11.49 10.00 -4.89
CA ASP A 626 11.12 10.86 -6.03
C ASP A 626 9.89 10.30 -6.76
N VAL A 627 9.82 8.97 -6.89
CA VAL A 627 8.68 8.28 -7.51
C VAL A 627 7.44 8.35 -6.61
N GLU A 628 7.57 8.09 -5.30
CA GLU A 628 6.44 8.18 -4.37
C GLU A 628 5.89 9.59 -4.31
N ASP A 629 6.74 10.61 -4.14
CA ASP A 629 6.34 12.02 -4.07
C ASP A 629 5.64 12.47 -5.35
N ALA A 630 6.19 12.13 -6.53
CA ALA A 630 5.57 12.46 -7.81
C ALA A 630 4.21 11.76 -7.99
N VAL A 631 4.14 10.45 -7.71
CA VAL A 631 2.88 9.69 -7.80
C VAL A 631 1.83 10.26 -6.86
N VAL A 632 2.18 10.57 -5.61
CA VAL A 632 1.24 11.14 -4.64
C VAL A 632 0.72 12.49 -5.12
N ARG A 633 1.61 13.39 -5.58
CA ARG A 633 1.22 14.72 -6.05
C ARG A 633 0.30 14.64 -7.28
N ILE A 634 0.63 13.80 -8.25
CA ILE A 634 -0.21 13.58 -9.44
C ILE A 634 -1.58 13.02 -9.02
N THR A 635 -1.60 11.99 -8.18
CA THR A 635 -2.85 11.31 -7.84
C THR A 635 -3.79 12.13 -6.97
N GLN A 636 -3.27 13.11 -6.24
CA GLN A 636 -4.09 14.05 -5.46
C GLN A 636 -4.73 15.15 -6.31
N LEU A 637 -4.06 15.61 -7.35
CA LEU A 637 -4.43 16.84 -8.03
C LEU A 637 -4.77 16.64 -9.52
N ALA A 638 -4.14 15.73 -10.25
CA ALA A 638 -4.11 15.73 -11.70
C ALA A 638 -5.44 15.40 -12.42
N ARG A 639 -6.47 14.94 -11.72
CA ARG A 639 -7.75 14.55 -12.31
C ARG A 639 -8.38 15.67 -13.14
N ALA A 640 -8.49 16.88 -12.58
CA ALA A 640 -9.08 18.02 -13.25
C ALA A 640 -8.22 18.55 -14.41
N ALA A 641 -6.91 18.31 -14.36
CA ALA A 641 -5.97 18.64 -15.42
C ALA A 641 -5.93 17.60 -16.57
N GLY A 642 -6.74 16.52 -16.49
CA GLY A 642 -6.81 15.48 -17.52
C GLY A 642 -5.56 14.58 -17.58
N ILE A 643 -4.89 14.35 -16.43
CA ILE A 643 -3.68 13.52 -16.35
C ILE A 643 -3.98 12.28 -15.50
N HIS A 644 -3.66 11.10 -16.02
CA HIS A 644 -4.04 9.83 -15.43
C HIS A 644 -2.87 8.86 -15.36
N LEU A 645 -2.82 8.02 -14.30
CA LEU A 645 -1.77 7.03 -14.10
C LEU A 645 -2.32 5.61 -14.14
N VAL A 646 -1.63 4.70 -14.82
CA VAL A 646 -1.76 3.26 -14.67
C VAL A 646 -0.45 2.73 -14.10
N LEU A 647 -0.47 2.39 -12.83
CA LEU A 647 0.70 1.86 -12.12
C LEU A 647 0.60 0.34 -12.05
N ALA A 648 1.51 -0.36 -12.70
CA ALA A 648 1.47 -1.81 -12.71
C ALA A 648 2.70 -2.41 -12.00
N THR A 649 2.52 -3.59 -11.39
CA THR A 649 3.63 -4.34 -10.76
C THR A 649 3.36 -5.83 -10.70
N GLN A 650 4.42 -6.63 -10.85
CA GLN A 650 4.39 -8.07 -10.59
C GLN A 650 4.87 -8.41 -9.17
N ARG A 651 5.32 -7.41 -8.40
CA ARG A 651 5.83 -7.56 -7.04
C ARG A 651 5.03 -6.69 -6.06
N PRO A 652 3.82 -7.13 -5.69
CA PRO A 652 2.94 -6.34 -4.81
C PRO A 652 3.39 -6.44 -3.34
N SER A 653 4.56 -5.89 -3.02
CA SER A 653 5.06 -5.76 -1.65
C SER A 653 4.67 -4.39 -1.07
N VAL A 654 4.72 -4.27 0.26
CA VAL A 654 4.44 -3.00 0.97
C VAL A 654 5.44 -1.91 0.61
N ASP A 655 6.69 -2.30 0.28
CA ASP A 655 7.74 -1.37 -0.13
C ASP A 655 7.53 -0.80 -1.55
N VAL A 656 6.74 -1.48 -2.39
CA VAL A 656 6.41 -1.07 -3.75
C VAL A 656 5.07 -0.33 -3.79
N VAL A 657 4.05 -0.92 -3.16
CA VAL A 657 2.72 -0.33 -3.05
C VAL A 657 2.55 0.22 -1.64
N THR A 658 3.15 1.39 -1.42
CA THR A 658 3.19 2.04 -0.10
C THR A 658 1.81 2.48 0.37
N GLY A 659 1.70 2.80 1.65
CA GLY A 659 0.46 3.33 2.23
C GLY A 659 -0.01 4.63 1.56
N LEU A 660 0.93 5.48 1.13
CA LEU A 660 0.63 6.75 0.46
C LEU A 660 0.10 6.52 -0.97
N ILE A 661 0.72 5.62 -1.73
CA ILE A 661 0.23 5.22 -3.06
C ILE A 661 -1.18 4.62 -2.95
N LYS A 662 -1.39 3.70 -2.00
CA LYS A 662 -2.72 3.08 -1.79
C LYS A 662 -3.82 4.06 -1.40
N ALA A 663 -3.49 5.07 -0.61
CA ALA A 663 -4.45 6.08 -0.18
C ALA A 663 -4.92 6.98 -1.34
N ASN A 664 -4.06 7.19 -2.34
CA ASN A 664 -4.29 8.14 -3.42
C ASN A 664 -4.63 7.47 -4.76
N VAL A 665 -4.42 6.15 -4.92
CA VAL A 665 -4.83 5.36 -6.09
C VAL A 665 -6.04 4.50 -5.70
N PRO A 666 -7.27 5.00 -5.89
CA PRO A 666 -8.45 4.37 -5.34
C PRO A 666 -8.96 3.17 -6.14
N SER A 667 -8.68 3.12 -7.44
CA SER A 667 -9.12 2.03 -8.32
C SER A 667 -8.03 0.97 -8.43
N ARG A 668 -8.42 -0.29 -8.30
CA ARG A 668 -7.47 -1.38 -8.21
C ARG A 668 -7.92 -2.58 -9.03
N LEU A 669 -6.99 -3.17 -9.75
CA LEU A 669 -7.20 -4.39 -10.52
C LEU A 669 -6.16 -5.43 -10.09
N ALA A 670 -6.61 -6.44 -9.34
CA ALA A 670 -5.76 -7.51 -8.84
C ALA A 670 -5.93 -8.76 -9.71
N PHE A 671 -4.86 -9.21 -10.32
CA PHE A 671 -4.74 -10.54 -10.92
C PHE A 671 -4.34 -11.57 -9.87
N ALA A 672 -4.25 -12.84 -10.27
CA ALA A 672 -3.83 -13.91 -9.38
C ALA A 672 -2.51 -13.59 -8.69
N THR A 673 -2.46 -13.77 -7.37
CA THR A 673 -1.28 -13.57 -6.54
C THR A 673 -0.85 -14.89 -5.88
N SER A 674 0.43 -14.97 -5.48
CA SER A 674 0.98 -16.16 -4.83
C SER A 674 0.61 -16.26 -3.35
N SER A 675 0.22 -15.18 -2.72
CA SER A 675 -0.07 -15.16 -1.29
C SER A 675 -1.26 -14.27 -0.91
N LEU A 676 -1.85 -14.58 0.24
CA LEU A 676 -2.88 -13.76 0.87
C LEU A 676 -2.37 -12.36 1.25
N SER A 677 -1.09 -12.25 1.63
CA SER A 677 -0.45 -10.96 1.93
C SER A 677 -0.45 -10.06 0.72
N ASP A 678 -0.12 -10.58 -0.47
CA ASP A 678 -0.09 -9.83 -1.71
C ASP A 678 -1.50 -9.32 -2.09
N SER A 679 -2.53 -10.17 -1.93
CA SER A 679 -3.91 -9.74 -2.12
C SER A 679 -4.28 -8.56 -1.21
N ARG A 680 -3.88 -8.60 0.06
CA ARG A 680 -4.11 -7.50 1.01
C ARG A 680 -3.32 -6.25 0.68
N VAL A 681 -2.11 -6.37 0.14
CA VAL A 681 -1.35 -5.21 -0.33
C VAL A 681 -2.08 -4.50 -1.45
N ILE A 682 -2.67 -5.24 -2.39
CA ILE A 682 -3.36 -4.65 -3.56
C ILE A 682 -4.77 -4.16 -3.18
N LEU A 683 -5.59 -5.04 -2.60
CA LEU A 683 -7.04 -4.83 -2.43
C LEU A 683 -7.47 -4.43 -1.02
N ASP A 684 -6.56 -4.44 -0.04
CA ASP A 684 -6.84 -4.36 1.41
C ASP A 684 -7.74 -5.49 1.93
N GLN A 685 -8.00 -6.51 1.12
CA GLN A 685 -8.84 -7.66 1.42
C GLN A 685 -8.32 -8.95 0.77
N PRO A 686 -8.72 -10.14 1.25
CA PRO A 686 -8.39 -11.42 0.63
C PRO A 686 -9.15 -11.60 -0.68
N GLY A 687 -8.66 -12.48 -1.56
CA GLY A 687 -9.38 -12.96 -2.75
C GLY A 687 -8.52 -13.13 -3.98
N ALA A 688 -7.48 -12.32 -4.20
CA ALA A 688 -6.61 -12.43 -5.37
C ALA A 688 -5.77 -13.72 -5.36
N GLU A 689 -5.49 -14.29 -4.19
CA GLU A 689 -4.82 -15.58 -4.03
C GLU A 689 -5.66 -16.78 -4.46
N LYS A 690 -6.97 -16.58 -4.70
CA LYS A 690 -7.91 -17.62 -5.14
C LYS A 690 -8.29 -17.48 -6.61
N LEU A 691 -7.64 -16.61 -7.34
CA LEU A 691 -7.85 -16.42 -8.76
C LEU A 691 -7.13 -17.48 -9.57
N VAL A 692 -7.76 -17.87 -10.69
CA VAL A 692 -7.28 -18.93 -11.56
C VAL A 692 -6.07 -18.53 -12.42
N GLY A 693 -5.79 -17.23 -12.52
CA GLY A 693 -4.79 -16.69 -13.45
C GLY A 693 -5.30 -16.58 -14.89
N LYS A 694 -4.39 -16.31 -15.85
CA LYS A 694 -4.72 -16.13 -17.27
C LYS A 694 -5.81 -15.09 -17.55
N GLY A 695 -5.74 -13.96 -16.84
CA GLY A 695 -6.67 -12.85 -16.99
C GLY A 695 -7.86 -12.85 -16.04
N ASP A 696 -7.99 -13.86 -15.16
CA ASP A 696 -8.95 -13.82 -14.06
C ASP A 696 -8.50 -12.79 -13.02
N SER A 697 -9.35 -11.85 -12.68
CA SER A 697 -9.01 -10.69 -11.87
C SER A 697 -10.14 -10.24 -10.97
N LEU A 698 -9.78 -9.43 -9.97
CA LEU A 698 -10.68 -8.72 -9.08
C LEU A 698 -10.54 -7.22 -9.33
N PHE A 699 -11.57 -6.59 -9.83
CA PHE A 699 -11.64 -5.15 -10.07
C PHE A 699 -12.38 -4.45 -8.92
N LEU A 700 -11.71 -3.52 -8.27
CA LEU A 700 -12.24 -2.65 -7.24
C LEU A 700 -12.27 -1.22 -7.78
N PRO A 701 -13.40 -0.76 -8.33
CA PRO A 701 -13.52 0.62 -8.80
C PRO A 701 -13.53 1.59 -7.63
N MET A 702 -13.18 2.84 -7.89
CA MET A 702 -13.20 3.93 -6.91
C MET A 702 -14.57 4.02 -6.22
N GLY A 703 -14.58 4.07 -4.89
CA GLY A 703 -15.79 4.18 -4.08
C GLY A 703 -16.52 2.87 -3.81
N ALA A 704 -16.13 1.75 -4.44
CA ALA A 704 -16.70 0.44 -4.15
C ALA A 704 -16.06 -0.23 -2.93
N GLY A 705 -16.88 -0.84 -2.07
CA GLY A 705 -16.37 -1.60 -0.91
C GLY A 705 -16.04 -3.06 -1.22
N LYS A 706 -16.52 -3.61 -2.34
CA LYS A 706 -16.31 -5.01 -2.74
C LYS A 706 -15.81 -5.09 -4.18
N PRO A 707 -14.82 -5.93 -4.49
CA PRO A 707 -14.34 -6.10 -5.84
C PRO A 707 -15.30 -6.94 -6.68
N ILE A 708 -15.36 -6.65 -7.97
CA ILE A 708 -16.08 -7.40 -9.00
C ILE A 708 -15.07 -8.38 -9.63
N ARG A 709 -15.43 -9.65 -9.77
CA ARG A 709 -14.60 -10.62 -10.47
C ARG A 709 -14.79 -10.49 -11.97
N LEU A 710 -13.69 -10.39 -12.70
CA LEU A 710 -13.67 -10.23 -14.16
C LEU A 710 -12.76 -11.28 -14.80
N GLN A 711 -13.14 -11.73 -15.99
CA GLN A 711 -12.19 -12.27 -16.96
C GLN A 711 -11.75 -11.15 -17.86
N ASN A 712 -10.50 -10.72 -17.76
CA ASN A 712 -9.95 -9.66 -18.60
C ASN A 712 -9.94 -10.07 -20.08
N ALA A 713 -10.18 -9.07 -20.92
CA ALA A 713 -10.19 -9.22 -22.35
C ALA A 713 -8.79 -9.50 -22.88
N TRP A 714 -8.74 -10.39 -23.84
CA TRP A 714 -7.52 -10.77 -24.54
C TRP A 714 -7.45 -10.14 -25.93
N VAL A 715 -6.27 -9.68 -26.30
CA VAL A 715 -5.91 -9.20 -27.63
C VAL A 715 -4.60 -9.87 -28.03
N SER A 716 -4.50 -10.34 -29.26
CA SER A 716 -3.30 -11.00 -29.75
C SER A 716 -2.25 -9.98 -30.20
N GLU A 717 -0.97 -10.35 -30.10
CA GLU A 717 0.12 -9.50 -30.62
C GLU A 717 -0.05 -9.15 -32.09
N LYS A 718 -0.64 -10.05 -32.88
CA LYS A 718 -0.87 -9.82 -34.33
C LYS A 718 -1.91 -8.72 -34.55
N GLU A 719 -2.96 -8.67 -33.74
CA GLU A 719 -3.97 -7.61 -33.76
C GLU A 719 -3.35 -6.28 -33.32
N ILE A 720 -2.58 -6.29 -32.22
CA ILE A 720 -1.88 -5.10 -31.72
C ILE A 720 -0.97 -4.53 -32.81
N ARG A 721 -0.12 -5.36 -33.43
CA ARG A 721 0.79 -4.91 -34.50
C ARG A 721 0.02 -4.32 -35.68
N SER A 722 -1.10 -4.93 -36.10
CA SER A 722 -1.92 -4.41 -37.18
C SER A 722 -2.47 -3.00 -36.86
N ILE A 723 -2.91 -2.77 -35.61
CA ILE A 723 -3.41 -1.48 -35.15
C ILE A 723 -2.26 -0.47 -35.05
N VAL A 724 -1.13 -0.86 -34.48
CA VAL A 724 0.07 -0.03 -34.39
C VAL A 724 0.53 0.40 -35.78
N ASP A 725 0.61 -0.51 -36.74
CA ASP A 725 1.01 -0.21 -38.10
C ASP A 725 0.02 0.73 -38.81
N HIS A 726 -1.29 0.61 -38.51
CA HIS A 726 -2.30 1.52 -39.03
C HIS A 726 -2.08 2.95 -38.49
N CYS A 727 -1.86 3.10 -37.19
CA CYS A 727 -1.65 4.41 -36.58
C CYS A 727 -0.34 5.05 -37.06
N LYS A 728 0.78 4.29 -37.18
CA LYS A 728 2.07 4.78 -37.66
C LYS A 728 2.06 5.25 -39.11
N LYS A 729 1.20 4.65 -39.96
CA LYS A 729 1.08 5.09 -41.35
C LYS A 729 0.44 6.45 -41.51
N GLN A 730 -0.30 6.92 -40.54
CA GLN A 730 -1.05 8.17 -40.61
C GLN A 730 -0.28 9.38 -40.07
N ALA A 731 0.50 9.19 -39.01
CA ALA A 731 1.26 10.28 -38.40
C ALA A 731 2.50 9.73 -37.68
N GLU A 732 3.55 10.53 -37.67
CA GLU A 732 4.73 10.31 -36.84
C GLU A 732 4.51 10.88 -35.42
N PRO A 733 5.16 10.30 -34.38
CA PRO A 733 5.04 10.81 -33.02
C PRO A 733 5.69 12.20 -32.91
N ARG A 734 4.99 13.13 -32.30
CA ARG A 734 5.53 14.46 -31.95
C ARG A 734 6.16 14.39 -30.57
N TYR A 735 7.44 14.00 -30.51
CA TYR A 735 8.15 13.90 -29.24
C TYR A 735 8.47 15.29 -28.68
N ARG A 736 8.36 15.37 -27.35
CA ARG A 736 8.79 16.54 -26.58
C ARG A 736 10.19 16.28 -26.03
N GLU A 737 11.11 17.15 -26.33
CA GLU A 737 12.51 17.02 -25.92
C GLU A 737 12.70 17.19 -24.42
N ASP A 738 11.81 17.93 -23.73
CA ASP A 738 11.88 18.24 -22.31
C ASP A 738 11.42 17.09 -21.37
N VAL A 739 10.82 16.01 -21.88
CA VAL A 739 10.23 14.93 -21.02
C VAL A 739 11.28 13.98 -20.43
N ALA A 740 12.41 13.77 -21.09
CA ALA A 740 13.42 12.77 -20.68
C ALA A 740 14.86 13.27 -20.86
N VAL A 741 15.05 14.55 -20.98
CA VAL A 741 16.38 15.15 -20.94
C VAL A 741 16.87 14.99 -19.50
N GLU A 742 18.06 14.40 -19.32
CA GLU A 742 18.84 14.65 -18.11
C GLU A 742 18.73 16.14 -17.86
N GLY A 743 18.12 16.51 -16.74
CA GLY A 743 18.04 17.90 -16.39
C GLY A 743 19.45 18.46 -16.38
N THR A 744 19.85 19.13 -17.42
CA THR A 744 20.38 20.43 -17.18
C THR A 744 19.32 21.01 -16.27
N LYS A 745 19.56 20.92 -14.95
CA LYS A 745 18.92 21.79 -13.99
C LYS A 745 19.02 23.16 -14.66
N LYS A 746 17.95 23.59 -15.36
CA LYS A 746 17.70 24.99 -15.46
C LYS A 746 17.70 25.38 -14.00
N LYS A 747 18.85 25.90 -13.58
CA LYS A 747 18.97 26.56 -12.29
C LYS A 747 17.79 27.52 -12.29
N GLU A 748 16.67 27.08 -11.66
CA GLU A 748 15.75 28.05 -11.14
C GLU A 748 16.66 28.96 -10.35
N ILE A 749 16.91 30.15 -10.88
CA ILE A 749 17.50 31.24 -10.13
C ILE A 749 16.48 31.37 -9.02
N ASP A 750 16.81 30.75 -7.88
CA ASP A 750 16.08 30.90 -6.66
C ASP A 750 15.79 32.38 -6.50
N GLU A 751 14.55 32.80 -6.47
CA GLU A 751 14.15 34.21 -6.28
C GLU A 751 14.82 34.80 -5.04
N ASP A 752 15.24 33.94 -4.11
CA ASP A 752 16.07 34.23 -2.94
C ASP A 752 17.56 34.56 -3.27
N ILE A 753 18.05 34.33 -4.50
CA ILE A 753 19.46 34.65 -4.86
C ILE A 753 19.63 36.14 -5.19
N GLY A 754 18.56 36.85 -5.52
CA GLY A 754 18.62 38.28 -5.82
C GLY A 754 19.27 39.10 -4.70
N ASP A 755 19.00 38.80 -3.45
CA ASP A 755 19.59 39.48 -2.28
C ASP A 755 20.98 38.95 -1.90
N ASP A 756 21.43 37.78 -2.37
CA ASP A 756 22.67 37.12 -2.01
C ASP A 756 23.71 37.04 -3.14
N MET A 757 23.39 37.54 -4.34
CA MET A 757 24.27 37.45 -5.52
C MET A 757 25.65 38.08 -5.29
N ASP A 758 25.69 39.26 -4.72
CA ASP A 758 26.95 39.94 -4.41
C ASP A 758 27.80 39.16 -3.39
N LEU A 759 27.12 38.49 -2.47
CA LEU A 759 27.75 37.67 -1.45
C LEU A 759 28.27 36.34 -2.03
N LEU A 760 27.58 35.77 -3.01
CA LEU A 760 28.00 34.59 -3.74
C LEU A 760 29.23 34.87 -4.58
N LEU A 761 29.27 36.02 -5.29
CA LEU A 761 30.42 36.44 -6.07
C LEU A 761 31.65 36.62 -5.19
N GLN A 762 31.51 37.26 -4.01
CA GLN A 762 32.59 37.39 -3.02
C GLN A 762 33.04 36.03 -2.46
N ALA A 763 32.13 35.10 -2.25
CA ALA A 763 32.46 33.76 -1.79
C ALA A 763 33.26 32.98 -2.85
N VAL A 764 32.86 33.04 -4.13
CA VAL A 764 33.55 32.41 -5.25
C VAL A 764 34.94 32.98 -5.38
N GLU A 765 35.10 34.32 -5.40
CA GLU A 765 36.39 35.00 -5.47
C GLU A 765 37.31 34.56 -4.33
N LEU A 766 36.78 34.48 -3.10
CA LEU A 766 37.56 34.09 -1.92
C LEU A 766 38.00 32.63 -1.99
N VAL A 767 37.09 31.69 -2.38
CA VAL A 767 37.37 30.27 -2.43
C VAL A 767 38.35 29.94 -3.56
N VAL A 768 38.16 30.50 -4.74
CA VAL A 768 39.03 30.27 -5.91
C VAL A 768 40.41 30.90 -5.68
N THR A 769 40.47 32.11 -5.16
CA THR A 769 41.78 32.79 -4.88
C THR A 769 42.57 32.06 -3.78
N THR A 770 41.91 31.54 -2.74
CA THR A 770 42.57 30.83 -1.65
C THR A 770 42.78 29.34 -1.91
N GLN A 771 42.15 28.79 -2.94
CA GLN A 771 42.14 27.37 -3.27
C GLN A 771 41.72 26.52 -2.05
N PHE A 772 40.76 27.04 -1.27
CA PHE A 772 40.36 26.42 -0.01
C PHE A 772 38.82 26.52 0.21
N GLY A 773 38.09 25.45 -0.09
CA GLY A 773 36.63 25.36 0.01
C GLY A 773 36.13 25.01 1.42
N SER A 774 36.18 25.96 2.38
CA SER A 774 35.80 25.72 3.76
C SER A 774 34.66 26.63 4.22
N THR A 775 33.55 26.01 4.70
CA THR A 775 32.43 26.75 5.30
C THR A 775 32.87 27.65 6.48
N SER A 776 33.81 27.17 7.31
CA SER A 776 34.35 27.95 8.41
C SER A 776 35.17 29.13 7.96
N MET A 777 35.83 29.04 6.81
CA MET A 777 36.57 30.15 6.21
C MET A 777 35.62 31.25 5.71
N LEU A 778 34.55 30.85 4.99
CA LEU A 778 33.50 31.74 4.53
C LEU A 778 32.83 32.50 5.69
N GLN A 779 32.46 31.79 6.77
CA GLN A 779 31.88 32.39 7.97
C GLN A 779 32.76 33.54 8.51
N ARG A 780 34.04 33.27 8.66
CA ARG A 780 34.97 34.23 9.26
C ARG A 780 35.30 35.42 8.35
N LYS A 781 35.45 35.16 7.04
CA LYS A 781 35.87 36.17 6.08
C LYS A 781 34.72 37.06 5.61
N LEU A 782 33.55 36.44 5.33
CA LEU A 782 32.34 37.14 4.89
C LEU A 782 31.44 37.58 6.06
N ARG A 783 31.76 37.18 7.30
CA ARG A 783 31.00 37.48 8.54
C ARG A 783 29.53 37.02 8.46
N VAL A 784 29.29 35.85 7.88
CA VAL A 784 27.99 35.27 7.70
C VAL A 784 27.71 34.14 8.71
N GLY A 785 26.46 33.84 9.01
CA GLY A 785 26.07 32.73 9.87
C GLY A 785 26.41 31.37 9.22
N PHE A 786 26.46 30.29 10.06
CA PHE A 786 26.79 28.92 9.59
C PHE A 786 25.86 28.44 8.47
N ALA A 787 24.54 28.63 8.63
CA ALA A 787 23.56 28.23 7.63
C ALA A 787 23.77 28.94 6.29
N LYS A 788 24.06 30.24 6.31
CA LYS A 788 24.32 31.05 5.11
C LYS A 788 25.64 30.67 4.42
N ALA A 789 26.71 30.39 5.19
CA ALA A 789 27.96 29.90 4.64
C ALA A 789 27.81 28.47 4.04
N GLY A 790 26.99 27.60 4.64
CA GLY A 790 26.64 26.29 4.08
C GLY A 790 25.93 26.44 2.74
N ARG A 791 24.90 27.28 2.68
CA ARG A 791 24.15 27.58 1.44
C ARG A 791 25.04 28.12 0.33
N LEU A 792 25.98 29.04 0.63
CA LEU A 792 26.96 29.55 -0.34
C LEU A 792 27.86 28.43 -0.87
N MET A 793 28.29 27.49 -0.03
CA MET A 793 29.09 26.34 -0.44
C MET A 793 28.28 25.39 -1.33
N ASP A 794 27.02 25.18 -1.06
CA ASP A 794 26.13 24.33 -1.87
C ASP A 794 25.81 25.00 -3.23
N LEU A 795 25.65 26.33 -3.25
CA LEU A 795 25.51 27.10 -4.47
C LEU A 795 26.78 27.07 -5.35
N MET A 796 27.98 27.06 -4.75
CA MET A 796 29.24 26.89 -5.46
C MET A 796 29.45 25.45 -5.95
N GLU A 797 29.00 24.43 -5.22
CA GLU A 797 29.00 23.05 -5.69
C GLU A 797 28.07 22.88 -6.89
N SER A 798 26.87 23.44 -6.83
CA SER A 798 25.91 23.37 -7.96
C SER A 798 26.40 24.07 -9.23
N ARG A 799 27.49 24.87 -9.16
CA ARG A 799 28.12 25.60 -10.28
C ARG A 799 29.53 25.09 -10.61
N ASP A 800 29.86 23.90 -10.10
CA ASP A 800 31.15 23.23 -10.34
C ASP A 800 32.35 24.06 -9.90
N VAL A 801 32.19 25.01 -8.97
CA VAL A 801 33.29 25.80 -8.40
C VAL A 801 34.00 25.00 -7.31
N VAL A 802 33.26 24.21 -6.54
CA VAL A 802 33.81 23.32 -5.50
C VAL A 802 33.24 21.91 -5.64
N GLY A 803 34.00 20.91 -5.22
CA GLY A 803 33.60 19.51 -5.19
C GLY A 803 32.57 19.21 -4.11
N PRO A 804 32.02 17.96 -4.12
CA PRO A 804 31.00 17.51 -3.18
C PRO A 804 31.51 17.49 -1.73
N SER A 805 30.56 17.60 -0.79
CA SER A 805 30.86 17.59 0.64
C SER A 805 31.41 16.24 1.11
N GLU A 806 32.64 16.21 1.64
CA GLU A 806 33.27 15.05 2.29
C GLU A 806 33.22 15.11 3.83
N GLY A 807 32.09 15.52 4.40
CA GLY A 807 31.91 15.65 5.85
C GLY A 807 32.57 16.90 6.44
N SER A 808 33.52 16.75 7.39
CA SER A 808 34.13 17.88 8.08
C SER A 808 35.38 18.45 7.39
N LYS A 809 35.80 17.89 6.24
CA LYS A 809 36.93 18.37 5.46
C LYS A 809 36.54 19.58 4.62
N ALA A 810 37.55 20.42 4.25
CA ALA A 810 37.36 21.42 3.24
C ALA A 810 37.09 20.74 1.88
N ARG A 811 36.16 21.28 1.11
CA ARG A 811 35.84 20.82 -0.25
C ARG A 811 36.98 21.18 -1.23
N ASP A 812 37.25 20.30 -2.16
CA ASP A 812 38.21 20.59 -3.23
C ASP A 812 37.71 21.71 -4.13
N VAL A 813 38.60 22.63 -4.52
CA VAL A 813 38.26 23.71 -5.45
C VAL A 813 38.54 23.22 -6.86
N LEU A 814 37.51 23.22 -7.71
CA LEU A 814 37.58 22.67 -9.07
C LEU A 814 38.05 23.69 -10.09
N VAL A 815 37.94 25.00 -9.78
CA VAL A 815 38.30 26.13 -10.65
C VAL A 815 39.67 26.61 -10.26
N GLN A 816 40.53 26.87 -11.27
CA GLN A 816 41.86 27.45 -11.06
C GLN A 816 41.77 28.97 -10.92
N ALA A 817 42.76 29.59 -10.27
CA ALA A 817 42.76 31.02 -10.02
C ALA A 817 42.77 31.88 -11.32
N ASP A 818 43.34 31.32 -12.40
CA ASP A 818 43.40 31.97 -13.71
C ASP A 818 42.04 32.00 -14.43
N ASP A 819 41.10 31.06 -14.09
CA ASP A 819 39.80 30.96 -14.69
C ASP A 819 38.73 31.79 -13.95
N LEU A 820 39.07 32.40 -12.83
CA LEU A 820 38.16 33.16 -11.99
C LEU A 820 37.36 34.25 -12.74
N PRO A 821 37.94 35.04 -13.67
CA PRO A 821 37.18 36.06 -14.37
C PRO A 821 36.05 35.50 -15.24
N SER A 822 36.28 34.33 -15.89
CA SER A 822 35.27 33.67 -16.72
C SER A 822 34.13 33.13 -15.86
N VAL A 823 34.45 32.48 -14.73
CA VAL A 823 33.44 31.92 -13.82
C VAL A 823 32.59 33.03 -13.19
N LEU A 824 33.18 34.16 -12.80
CA LEU A 824 32.43 35.32 -12.30
C LEU A 824 31.53 35.95 -13.37
N ALA A 825 31.95 35.93 -14.65
CA ALA A 825 31.12 36.38 -15.77
C ALA A 825 29.94 35.45 -16.00
N ASP A 826 30.17 34.13 -15.98
CA ASP A 826 29.11 33.11 -16.11
C ASP A 826 28.08 33.18 -14.99
N ILE A 827 28.53 33.44 -13.74
CA ILE A 827 27.62 33.58 -12.59
C ILE A 827 26.80 34.89 -12.68
N ARG A 828 27.31 35.95 -13.28
CA ARG A 828 26.60 37.24 -13.48
C ARG A 828 25.66 37.21 -14.68
N GLY A 829 25.97 36.43 -15.69
CA GLY A 829 25.26 36.42 -16.99
C GLY A 829 24.26 35.29 -17.16
N GLY A 830 24.11 34.41 -16.15
CA GLY A 830 23.19 33.26 -16.17
C GLY A 830 21.82 33.60 -15.62
#